data_dbaad73e25ed37659829e8315ba6f3d2
#
_entry.id   dbaad73e25ed37659829e8315ba6f3d2
#
_cell.length_a   1.000
_cell.length_b   1.000
_cell.length_c   1.000
_cell.angle_alpha   90.00
_cell.angle_beta   90.00
_cell.angle_gamma   90.00
#
_symmetry.space_group_name_H-M   'P 1'
#
loop_
_entity.id
_entity.type
_entity.pdbx_description
1 polymer ?
#
loop_
_entity_poly.entity_id
_entity_poly.type
_entity_poly.pdbx_seq_one_letter_code
_entity_poly.pdbx_strand_id
1 'polypeptide(L)'
;FLDAMTLQEKFPFSTPELRDELKHTFWLLDRVDSAKALAKKLHDHPVFKDYEIILAAGDGKMDDDEETKKSYDKVVDAISKYDKTITLSVGQLTTGITVPEWTAVLMLSNVKSPALYMQAAFRAQNPCLFKNGSSYARKENAYVFDFDPARTLTIFEEFANDLSADTSAGRGDLETRKEHIKELLNFFPVIGEDENGELIELDAEKVLTIPRKIRSVEVVRRGFMSNFLFQNISQVFAAPQAVMDIISNLEPVDEPKKKVNFSEEVKDDLSLNDEGEVDVPDDIIIGVTNDVFGDKIFAPTEDVISTVSKIADTPETAPSALDKLKSNTHNQMTANILAEAKNTYGSEMKPADKRKLESKINGAADNLIDKSFTNYTIDKNTIEQERTDALQSRHETGRSTAEINQEFDRKIEEATSQFQETLKTGLEELVEESKKDVVKTVETNKREREKSVIEEGIRDHLRGFSRTIPSFLMAYGDNEVTLATFDTVIPDNVFKEVTSITLDQFRFLRDGGAYTDPETGEEKQFEGQLFDPVVFDDSVKEFLALKKKLADYFDEKSVEDIFDYIPPQKTNQIFTPKTMVKKMVDMLEEENPGCFDLPDKTFIDLYMKSGLYIAEIVKRLYQSDEMKRLYPDKYDRLKHIFEKQVYGLAPTEIIYKIATSYILGFDEDVKIPKHNFKQVDALPYAKDGTLKEKLDEIYD
;
A
#
# COMPACT_ATOMS: atom_id res chain seq x y z
N PHE A 1 14.32 18.67 -1.37
CA PHE A 1 12.90 18.95 -1.12
C PHE A 1 12.68 20.37 -0.56
N LEU A 2 13.30 20.76 0.58
CA LEU A 2 13.12 22.10 1.16
C LEU A 2 13.56 23.22 0.20
N ASP A 3 14.72 23.05 -0.47
CA ASP A 3 15.18 24.00 -1.48
C ASP A 3 14.20 24.06 -2.67
N ALA A 4 13.64 22.94 -3.11
CA ALA A 4 12.64 22.94 -4.17
C ALA A 4 11.40 23.75 -3.77
N MET A 5 10.90 23.58 -2.54
CA MET A 5 9.74 24.34 -2.05
C MET A 5 9.95 25.85 -1.98
N THR A 6 11.19 26.32 -1.88
CA THR A 6 11.52 27.72 -1.68
C THR A 6 12.13 28.43 -2.89
N LEU A 7 12.61 27.67 -3.89
CA LEU A 7 13.29 28.21 -5.06
C LEU A 7 12.51 28.02 -6.37
N GLN A 8 11.62 27.02 -6.44
CA GLN A 8 10.81 26.79 -7.65
C GLN A 8 9.50 27.57 -7.59
N GLU A 9 9.24 28.34 -8.62
CA GLU A 9 8.18 29.36 -8.67
C GLU A 9 6.76 28.86 -8.34
N LYS A 10 6.47 27.60 -8.64
CA LYS A 10 5.15 26.97 -8.40
C LYS A 10 4.99 26.33 -7.02
N PHE A 11 6.03 26.34 -6.20
CA PHE A 11 6.00 25.68 -4.90
C PHE A 11 5.55 26.63 -3.77
N PRO A 12 4.98 26.07 -2.67
CA PRO A 12 4.22 26.86 -1.69
C PRO A 12 5.00 27.95 -0.96
N PHE A 13 6.31 27.85 -0.82
CA PHE A 13 7.11 28.83 -0.09
C PHE A 13 8.08 29.61 -0.99
N SER A 14 7.84 29.63 -2.30
CA SER A 14 8.78 30.20 -3.28
C SER A 14 8.85 31.73 -3.26
N THR A 15 7.73 32.40 -2.99
CA THR A 15 7.65 33.86 -2.98
C THR A 15 7.35 34.44 -1.59
N PRO A 16 7.73 35.70 -1.31
CA PRO A 16 7.37 36.38 -0.07
C PRO A 16 5.87 36.46 0.16
N GLU A 17 5.09 36.73 -0.90
CA GLU A 17 3.63 36.82 -0.87
C GLU A 17 2.99 35.55 -0.41
N LEU A 18 3.41 34.40 -1.00
CA LEU A 18 2.93 33.06 -0.58
C LEU A 18 3.32 32.77 0.87
N ARG A 19 4.54 33.13 1.31
CA ARG A 19 4.96 32.96 2.71
C ARG A 19 4.14 33.81 3.68
N ASP A 20 3.58 34.95 3.23
CA ASP A 20 2.70 35.76 4.03
C ASP A 20 1.26 35.23 4.09
N GLU A 21 0.82 34.50 3.08
CA GLU A 21 -0.41 33.69 3.12
C GLU A 21 -0.26 32.44 3.98
N LEU A 22 0.91 31.79 3.92
CA LEU A 22 1.22 30.54 4.62
C LEU A 22 1.83 30.79 6.02
N LYS A 23 1.20 31.65 6.81
CA LYS A 23 1.72 32.04 8.14
C LYS A 23 1.77 30.90 9.12
N HIS A 24 0.68 30.15 9.25
CA HIS A 24 0.55 29.04 10.18
C HIS A 24 0.18 27.79 9.39
N THR A 25 1.06 26.78 9.37
CA THR A 25 0.88 25.59 8.56
C THR A 25 0.97 24.30 9.38
N PHE A 26 0.21 23.30 8.94
CA PHE A 26 0.17 21.98 9.53
C PHE A 26 0.76 20.95 8.55
N TRP A 27 1.83 20.26 8.95
CA TRP A 27 2.55 19.28 8.12
C TRP A 27 2.37 17.89 8.70
N LEU A 28 1.74 17.01 7.94
CA LEU A 28 1.47 15.63 8.35
C LEU A 28 2.57 14.70 7.87
N LEU A 29 3.19 13.94 8.78
CA LEU A 29 4.27 12.99 8.51
C LEU A 29 3.90 11.58 9.01
N ASP A 30 4.60 10.55 8.50
CA ASP A 30 4.37 9.16 8.88
C ASP A 30 5.10 8.72 10.16
N ARG A 31 6.23 9.37 10.51
CA ARG A 31 7.12 8.89 11.60
C ARG A 31 7.64 10.03 12.47
N VAL A 32 7.69 9.76 13.77
CA VAL A 32 8.22 10.71 14.77
C VAL A 32 9.68 11.07 14.49
N ASP A 33 10.52 10.10 14.13
CA ASP A 33 11.92 10.36 13.81
C ASP A 33 12.10 11.22 12.57
N SER A 34 11.24 11.04 11.57
CA SER A 34 11.21 11.90 10.38
C SER A 34 10.80 13.33 10.74
N ALA A 35 9.82 13.52 11.62
CA ALA A 35 9.41 14.83 12.09
C ALA A 35 10.53 15.52 12.88
N LYS A 36 11.23 14.81 13.78
CA LYS A 36 12.39 15.34 14.52
C LYS A 36 13.54 15.73 13.59
N ALA A 37 13.86 14.90 12.60
CA ALA A 37 14.91 15.19 11.62
C ALA A 37 14.55 16.38 10.73
N LEU A 38 13.29 16.48 10.32
CA LEU A 38 12.79 17.60 9.51
C LEU A 38 12.81 18.90 10.31
N ALA A 39 12.38 18.90 11.58
CA ALA A 39 12.42 20.08 12.46
C ALA A 39 13.84 20.66 12.52
N LYS A 40 14.86 19.82 12.69
CA LYS A 40 16.25 20.26 12.69
C LYS A 40 16.66 20.90 11.37
N LYS A 41 16.27 20.32 10.23
CA LYS A 41 16.59 20.87 8.91
C LYS A 41 15.86 22.17 8.61
N LEU A 42 14.63 22.34 9.10
CA LEU A 42 13.87 23.57 8.96
C LEU A 42 14.52 24.73 9.75
N HIS A 43 15.00 24.47 10.96
CA HIS A 43 15.74 25.44 11.77
C HIS A 43 16.98 26.00 11.06
N ASP A 44 17.70 25.15 10.34
CA ASP A 44 18.96 25.51 9.66
C ASP A 44 18.71 26.10 8.24
N HIS A 45 17.46 26.07 7.75
CA HIS A 45 17.14 26.47 6.37
C HIS A 45 16.94 27.99 6.24
N PRO A 46 17.50 28.66 5.21
CA PRO A 46 17.47 30.12 5.06
C PRO A 46 16.10 30.78 5.14
N VAL A 47 15.04 30.11 4.64
CA VAL A 47 13.66 30.59 4.65
C VAL A 47 12.91 30.13 5.90
N PHE A 48 13.00 28.85 6.24
CA PHE A 48 12.17 28.28 7.31
C PHE A 48 12.68 28.62 8.72
N LYS A 49 13.90 29.11 8.88
CA LYS A 49 14.39 29.64 10.16
C LYS A 49 13.55 30.81 10.72
N ASP A 50 12.77 31.46 9.86
CA ASP A 50 11.87 32.56 10.24
C ASP A 50 10.51 32.05 10.77
N TYR A 51 10.31 30.73 10.78
CA TYR A 51 9.12 30.06 11.33
C TYR A 51 9.45 29.41 12.67
N GLU A 52 8.54 29.51 13.63
CA GLU A 52 8.60 28.68 14.84
C GLU A 52 8.16 27.27 14.51
N ILE A 53 9.00 26.29 14.82
CA ILE A 53 8.76 24.88 14.50
C ILE A 53 8.21 24.15 15.72
N ILE A 54 6.97 23.68 15.64
CA ILE A 54 6.29 22.97 16.71
C ILE A 54 6.25 21.48 16.39
N LEU A 55 6.81 20.66 17.27
CA LEU A 55 6.74 19.21 17.15
C LEU A 55 5.54 18.70 17.95
N ALA A 56 4.46 18.38 17.25
CA ALA A 56 3.23 17.74 17.73
C ALA A 56 3.30 16.22 17.44
N ALA A 57 4.28 15.56 18.02
CA ALA A 57 4.49 14.13 17.90
C ALA A 57 4.70 13.57 19.30
N GLY A 58 3.86 12.61 19.72
CA GLY A 58 3.92 11.99 21.04
C GLY A 58 5.26 11.27 21.29
N ASP A 59 5.71 11.31 22.52
CA ASP A 59 6.88 10.52 22.97
C ASP A 59 6.50 9.04 23.18
N GLY A 60 5.22 8.68 23.05
CA GLY A 60 4.71 7.34 23.32
C GLY A 60 4.75 6.94 24.79
N LYS A 61 4.85 7.92 25.69
CA LYS A 61 4.97 7.72 27.14
C LYS A 61 3.73 8.15 27.94
N MET A 62 2.79 8.82 27.30
CA MET A 62 1.60 9.38 27.94
C MET A 62 0.33 8.92 27.21
N ASP A 63 -0.82 9.13 27.84
CA ASP A 63 -2.14 8.92 27.23
C ASP A 63 -2.29 9.80 25.98
N ASP A 64 -2.81 9.24 24.89
CA ASP A 64 -2.95 9.93 23.60
C ASP A 64 -3.79 11.22 23.71
N ASP A 65 -4.80 11.25 24.58
CA ASP A 65 -5.65 12.43 24.83
C ASP A 65 -4.86 13.53 25.59
N GLU A 66 -4.04 13.17 26.56
CA GLU A 66 -3.22 14.11 27.30
C GLU A 66 -2.05 14.65 26.47
N GLU A 67 -1.43 13.81 25.64
CA GLU A 67 -0.42 14.21 24.67
C GLU A 67 -1.01 15.14 23.59
N THR A 68 -2.20 14.83 23.09
CA THR A 68 -2.92 15.64 22.12
C THR A 68 -3.27 17.00 22.70
N LYS A 69 -3.75 17.05 23.95
CA LYS A 69 -4.02 18.32 24.64
C LYS A 69 -2.76 19.16 24.86
N LYS A 70 -1.66 18.54 25.28
CA LYS A 70 -0.36 19.23 25.43
C LYS A 70 0.19 19.72 24.09
N SER A 71 0.02 18.96 23.02
CA SER A 71 0.41 19.36 21.67
C SER A 71 -0.45 20.53 21.17
N TYR A 72 -1.75 20.50 21.44
CA TYR A 72 -2.66 21.59 21.11
C TYR A 72 -2.28 22.89 21.84
N ASP A 73 -2.07 22.83 23.16
CA ASP A 73 -1.66 23.98 23.96
C ASP A 73 -0.35 24.61 23.46
N LYS A 74 0.63 23.77 23.06
CA LYS A 74 1.89 24.24 22.43
C LYS A 74 1.64 24.98 21.12
N VAL A 75 0.76 24.48 20.29
CA VAL A 75 0.41 25.10 18.98
C VAL A 75 -0.24 26.46 19.21
N VAL A 76 -1.25 26.54 20.06
CA VAL A 76 -1.98 27.78 20.37
C VAL A 76 -1.04 28.81 21.01
N ASP A 77 -0.20 28.39 21.94
CA ASP A 77 0.79 29.25 22.59
C ASP A 77 1.81 29.81 21.57
N ALA A 78 2.32 28.97 20.68
CA ALA A 78 3.25 29.40 19.64
C ALA A 78 2.59 30.37 18.64
N ILE A 79 1.38 30.07 18.15
CA ILE A 79 0.63 30.97 17.26
C ILE A 79 0.39 32.35 17.91
N SER A 80 0.16 32.38 19.21
CA SER A 80 -0.04 33.65 19.94
C SER A 80 1.24 34.48 20.05
N LYS A 81 2.41 33.89 19.96
CA LYS A 81 3.74 34.51 20.18
C LYS A 81 4.49 34.83 18.90
N TYR A 82 4.30 34.03 17.86
CA TYR A 82 5.06 34.06 16.62
C TYR A 82 4.16 34.37 15.43
N ASP A 83 4.61 35.19 14.51
CA ASP A 83 3.87 35.53 13.29
C ASP A 83 3.77 34.40 12.29
N LYS A 84 4.74 33.49 12.32
CA LYS A 84 4.81 32.33 11.40
C LYS A 84 5.16 31.05 12.16
N THR A 85 4.37 29.98 11.96
CA THR A 85 4.58 28.71 12.63
C THR A 85 4.44 27.52 11.66
N ILE A 86 5.20 26.46 11.90
CA ILE A 86 5.05 25.17 11.23
C ILE A 86 4.81 24.11 12.31
N THR A 87 3.65 23.48 12.29
CA THR A 87 3.31 22.37 13.17
C THR A 87 3.61 21.05 12.46
N LEU A 88 4.59 20.29 12.96
CA LEU A 88 4.92 18.94 12.47
C LEU A 88 4.16 17.92 13.28
N SER A 89 3.28 17.13 12.66
CA SER A 89 2.45 16.13 13.30
C SER A 89 2.65 14.73 12.72
N VAL A 90 2.52 13.73 13.59
CA VAL A 90 2.51 12.31 13.21
C VAL A 90 1.21 11.70 13.73
N GLY A 91 0.10 12.00 13.04
CA GLY A 91 -1.24 11.54 13.40
C GLY A 91 -1.93 12.33 14.51
N GLN A 92 -1.21 13.02 15.37
CA GLN A 92 -1.81 13.91 16.37
C GLN A 92 -2.41 15.17 15.71
N LEU A 93 -3.41 15.75 16.34
CA LEU A 93 -4.10 16.95 15.87
C LEU A 93 -4.81 16.82 14.49
N THR A 94 -4.85 15.61 13.91
CA THR A 94 -5.60 15.36 12.66
C THR A 94 -7.10 15.28 12.87
N THR A 95 -7.53 14.88 14.09
CA THR A 95 -8.94 14.75 14.46
C THR A 95 -9.22 15.44 15.79
N GLY A 96 -10.48 15.77 16.07
CA GLY A 96 -10.95 16.20 17.39
C GLY A 96 -10.57 17.60 17.85
N ILE A 97 -9.80 18.38 17.09
CA ILE A 97 -9.38 19.74 17.45
C ILE A 97 -9.69 20.77 16.34
N THR A 98 -9.68 22.05 16.69
CA THR A 98 -9.81 23.14 15.74
C THR A 98 -8.76 24.21 16.03
N VAL A 99 -7.94 24.54 15.03
CA VAL A 99 -6.97 25.63 15.04
C VAL A 99 -7.29 26.54 13.84
N PRO A 100 -8.10 27.58 14.01
CA PRO A 100 -8.58 28.41 12.90
C PRO A 100 -7.47 29.13 12.14
N GLU A 101 -6.35 29.37 12.80
CA GLU A 101 -5.20 30.08 12.26
C GLU A 101 -4.40 29.29 11.20
N TRP A 102 -4.55 27.98 11.13
CA TRP A 102 -3.89 27.21 10.08
C TRP A 102 -4.39 27.61 8.70
N THR A 103 -3.47 28.04 7.85
CA THR A 103 -3.74 28.50 6.47
C THR A 103 -3.44 27.43 5.43
N ALA A 104 -2.61 26.43 5.78
CA ALA A 104 -2.31 25.32 4.89
C ALA A 104 -2.04 24.02 5.63
N VAL A 105 -2.33 22.92 4.92
CA VAL A 105 -1.92 21.57 5.26
C VAL A 105 -0.94 21.05 4.20
N LEU A 106 0.20 20.50 4.64
CA LEU A 106 1.13 19.79 3.76
C LEU A 106 1.06 18.28 4.07
N MET A 107 0.70 17.49 3.06
CA MET A 107 0.59 16.04 3.14
C MET A 107 1.95 15.41 2.81
N LEU A 108 2.79 15.22 3.84
CA LEU A 108 4.10 14.56 3.73
C LEU A 108 4.04 13.10 4.21
N SER A 109 2.85 12.58 4.41
CA SER A 109 2.57 11.20 4.82
C SER A 109 1.87 10.44 3.70
N ASN A 110 2.04 9.11 3.68
CA ASN A 110 1.38 8.24 2.71
C ASN A 110 -0.01 7.81 3.21
N VAL A 111 -0.89 8.79 3.45
CA VAL A 111 -2.29 8.52 3.84
C VAL A 111 -3.01 7.91 2.64
N LYS A 112 -3.57 6.71 2.81
CA LYS A 112 -4.34 5.98 1.78
C LYS A 112 -5.85 6.06 1.98
N SER A 113 -6.29 6.25 3.22
CA SER A 113 -7.72 6.36 3.54
C SER A 113 -8.27 7.71 3.10
N PRO A 114 -9.30 7.77 2.21
CA PRO A 114 -9.95 9.01 1.79
C PRO A 114 -10.49 9.81 2.98
N ALA A 115 -11.14 9.15 3.93
CA ALA A 115 -11.69 9.80 5.12
C ALA A 115 -10.61 10.47 5.98
N LEU A 116 -9.50 9.77 6.28
CA LEU A 116 -8.39 10.35 7.06
C LEU A 116 -7.69 11.48 6.32
N TYR A 117 -7.53 11.36 5.00
CA TYR A 117 -6.96 12.40 4.16
C TYR A 117 -7.80 13.68 4.22
N MET A 118 -9.11 13.57 3.99
CA MET A 118 -10.02 14.72 4.01
C MET A 118 -10.15 15.32 5.40
N GLN A 119 -10.14 14.51 6.47
CA GLN A 119 -10.10 15.02 7.84
C GLN A 119 -8.85 15.88 8.11
N ALA A 120 -7.69 15.50 7.60
CA ALA A 120 -6.49 16.31 7.71
C ALA A 120 -6.56 17.55 6.81
N ALA A 121 -6.99 17.40 5.55
CA ALA A 121 -7.11 18.49 4.58
C ALA A 121 -8.01 19.62 5.08
N PHE A 122 -9.15 19.29 5.69
CA PHE A 122 -10.10 20.27 6.19
C PHE A 122 -9.63 21.05 7.44
N ARG A 123 -8.48 20.70 8.04
CA ARG A 123 -7.96 21.44 9.20
C ARG A 123 -7.65 22.92 8.90
N ALA A 124 -7.27 23.24 7.66
CA ALA A 124 -7.02 24.63 7.27
C ALA A 124 -8.28 25.41 6.89
N GLN A 125 -9.43 24.78 6.72
CA GLN A 125 -10.64 25.45 6.19
C GLN A 125 -11.42 26.29 7.20
N ASN A 126 -11.05 26.25 8.49
CA ASN A 126 -11.75 27.04 9.50
C ASN A 126 -11.56 28.55 9.28
N PRO A 127 -12.64 29.36 9.35
CA PRO A 127 -12.53 30.83 9.21
C PRO A 127 -11.71 31.43 10.36
N CYS A 128 -10.88 32.41 10.04
CA CYS A 128 -10.06 33.11 11.02
C CYS A 128 -9.95 34.63 10.68
N LEU A 129 -9.76 35.45 11.70
CA LEU A 129 -9.39 36.87 11.59
C LEU A 129 -7.98 37.05 12.17
N PHE A 130 -7.05 37.40 11.32
CA PHE A 130 -5.69 37.75 11.74
C PHE A 130 -5.62 39.19 12.18
N LYS A 131 -5.01 39.46 13.35
CA LYS A 131 -4.77 40.81 13.84
C LYS A 131 -3.55 41.39 13.12
N ASN A 132 -3.75 42.50 12.41
CA ASN A 132 -2.69 43.21 11.71
C ASN A 132 -2.59 44.61 12.27
N GLY A 133 -1.77 44.81 13.30
CA GLY A 133 -1.69 46.10 14.05
C GLY A 133 -3.00 46.46 14.75
N SER A 134 -3.64 47.52 14.32
CA SER A 134 -4.96 47.99 14.81
C SER A 134 -6.15 47.49 13.98
N SER A 135 -5.90 46.74 12.87
CA SER A 135 -6.92 46.22 11.97
C SER A 135 -6.98 44.69 12.05
N TYR A 136 -8.04 44.10 11.45
CA TYR A 136 -8.19 42.64 11.29
C TYR A 136 -8.29 42.35 9.81
N ALA A 137 -7.53 41.35 9.37
CA ALA A 137 -7.60 40.75 8.03
C ALA A 137 -8.27 39.37 8.11
N ARG A 138 -9.23 39.11 7.23
CA ARG A 138 -9.87 37.81 7.11
C ARG A 138 -8.91 36.84 6.42
N LYS A 139 -8.86 35.61 6.88
CA LYS A 139 -8.26 34.51 6.13
C LYS A 139 -9.05 34.31 4.84
N GLU A 140 -8.44 34.56 3.69
CA GLU A 140 -9.11 34.52 2.39
C GLU A 140 -9.08 33.11 1.81
N ASN A 141 -7.94 32.42 1.94
CA ASN A 141 -7.70 31.11 1.35
C ASN A 141 -7.27 30.10 2.40
N ALA A 142 -7.50 28.84 2.08
CA ALA A 142 -6.96 27.68 2.78
C ALA A 142 -6.39 26.72 1.74
N TYR A 143 -5.19 26.20 1.98
CA TYR A 143 -4.46 25.40 1.00
C TYR A 143 -4.21 23.99 1.51
N VAL A 144 -4.21 23.04 0.58
CA VAL A 144 -3.68 21.68 0.81
C VAL A 144 -2.64 21.42 -0.26
N PHE A 145 -1.42 21.06 0.16
CA PHE A 145 -0.34 20.69 -0.73
C PHE A 145 -0.04 19.23 -0.59
N ASP A 146 -0.08 18.50 -1.69
CA ASP A 146 0.33 17.12 -1.80
C ASP A 146 1.33 16.96 -2.95
N PHE A 147 2.30 16.08 -2.79
CA PHE A 147 3.39 15.86 -3.73
C PHE A 147 3.30 14.50 -4.44
N ASP A 148 2.17 13.79 -4.26
CA ASP A 148 1.85 12.54 -4.95
C ASP A 148 0.53 12.69 -5.71
N PRO A 149 0.57 13.14 -6.98
CA PRO A 149 -0.64 13.42 -7.75
C PRO A 149 -1.50 12.18 -8.00
N ALA A 150 -0.88 11.00 -8.16
CA ALA A 150 -1.62 9.77 -8.39
C ALA A 150 -2.48 9.39 -7.18
N ARG A 151 -1.88 9.42 -5.99
CA ARG A 151 -2.58 9.16 -4.73
C ARG A 151 -3.65 10.21 -4.47
N THR A 152 -3.31 11.49 -4.57
CA THR A 152 -4.24 12.60 -4.31
C THR A 152 -5.50 12.49 -5.15
N LEU A 153 -5.35 12.30 -6.47
CA LEU A 153 -6.48 12.22 -7.38
C LEU A 153 -7.29 10.94 -7.21
N THR A 154 -6.64 9.82 -6.85
CA THR A 154 -7.34 8.58 -6.47
C THR A 154 -8.19 8.80 -5.21
N ILE A 155 -7.63 9.44 -4.18
CA ILE A 155 -8.36 9.77 -2.95
C ILE A 155 -9.56 10.67 -3.24
N PHE A 156 -9.42 11.65 -4.14
CA PHE A 156 -10.52 12.52 -4.55
C PHE A 156 -11.63 11.72 -5.25
N GLU A 157 -11.28 10.82 -6.16
CA GLU A 157 -12.22 9.93 -6.83
C GLU A 157 -12.96 9.06 -5.83
N GLU A 158 -12.24 8.36 -4.96
CA GLU A 158 -12.79 7.47 -3.94
C GLU A 158 -13.69 8.24 -2.97
N PHE A 159 -13.22 9.34 -2.40
CA PHE A 159 -14.02 10.14 -1.47
C PHE A 159 -15.30 10.67 -2.08
N ALA A 160 -15.25 11.20 -3.32
CA ALA A 160 -16.43 11.70 -4.01
C ALA A 160 -17.48 10.60 -4.24
N ASN A 161 -17.03 9.37 -4.51
CA ASN A 161 -17.91 8.26 -4.86
C ASN A 161 -18.33 7.42 -3.66
N ASP A 162 -17.58 7.38 -2.55
CA ASP A 162 -17.92 6.65 -1.32
C ASP A 162 -19.03 7.31 -0.50
N LEU A 163 -19.36 8.57 -0.80
CA LEU A 163 -20.47 9.28 -0.16
C LEU A 163 -21.86 8.80 -0.63
N SER A 164 -21.93 8.02 -1.71
CA SER A 164 -23.18 7.48 -2.27
C SER A 164 -23.14 5.94 -2.32
N ALA A 165 -24.21 5.30 -1.84
CA ALA A 165 -24.37 3.85 -1.92
C ALA A 165 -24.33 3.30 -3.35
N ASP A 166 -24.70 4.12 -4.35
CA ASP A 166 -24.77 3.73 -5.76
C ASP A 166 -23.38 3.67 -6.42
N THR A 167 -22.40 4.41 -5.89
CA THR A 167 -21.05 4.54 -6.46
C THR A 167 -19.94 4.07 -5.53
N SER A 168 -20.23 3.77 -4.27
CA SER A 168 -19.25 3.29 -3.30
C SER A 168 -18.60 1.97 -3.72
N ALA A 169 -17.38 1.72 -3.28
CA ALA A 169 -16.59 0.53 -3.61
C ALA A 169 -16.44 0.28 -5.12
N GLY A 170 -16.30 1.34 -5.91
CA GLY A 170 -16.09 1.23 -7.36
C GLY A 170 -17.33 0.92 -8.20
N ARG A 171 -18.53 0.91 -7.61
CA ARG A 171 -19.80 0.69 -8.31
C ARG A 171 -20.22 1.91 -9.14
N GLY A 172 -21.33 1.77 -9.86
CA GLY A 172 -21.95 2.84 -10.65
C GLY A 172 -21.31 3.02 -12.04
N ASP A 173 -22.01 3.74 -12.89
CA ASP A 173 -21.50 4.09 -14.21
C ASP A 173 -20.55 5.29 -14.17
N LEU A 174 -19.76 5.43 -15.23
CA LEU A 174 -18.73 6.46 -15.35
C LEU A 174 -19.27 7.89 -15.25
N GLU A 175 -20.47 8.14 -15.80
CA GLU A 175 -21.05 9.49 -15.81
C GLU A 175 -21.50 9.90 -14.40
N THR A 176 -22.16 8.99 -13.66
CA THR A 176 -22.54 9.23 -12.26
C THR A 176 -21.29 9.49 -11.39
N ARG A 177 -20.23 8.70 -11.58
CA ARG A 177 -18.96 8.89 -10.89
C ARG A 177 -18.32 10.25 -11.21
N LYS A 178 -18.35 10.68 -12.46
CA LYS A 178 -17.86 12.02 -12.87
C LYS A 178 -18.66 13.16 -12.23
N GLU A 179 -19.97 13.01 -12.13
CA GLU A 179 -20.85 14.01 -11.49
C GLU A 179 -20.47 14.23 -10.03
N HIS A 180 -20.25 13.15 -9.25
CA HIS A 180 -19.82 13.26 -7.85
C HIS A 180 -18.44 13.93 -7.71
N ILE A 181 -17.48 13.59 -8.58
CA ILE A 181 -16.18 14.27 -8.61
C ILE A 181 -16.34 15.75 -8.91
N LYS A 182 -17.19 16.11 -9.86
CA LYS A 182 -17.49 17.50 -10.22
C LYS A 182 -18.10 18.27 -9.05
N GLU A 183 -19.02 17.64 -8.32
CA GLU A 183 -19.58 18.25 -7.11
C GLU A 183 -18.49 18.52 -6.05
N LEU A 184 -17.61 17.53 -5.80
CA LEU A 184 -16.50 17.70 -4.86
C LEU A 184 -15.55 18.83 -5.29
N LEU A 185 -15.19 18.90 -6.59
CA LEU A 185 -14.31 19.94 -7.14
C LEU A 185 -14.89 21.35 -7.00
N ASN A 186 -16.21 21.52 -6.96
CA ASN A 186 -16.84 22.82 -6.69
C ASN A 186 -16.56 23.34 -5.27
N PHE A 187 -16.32 22.45 -4.30
CA PHE A 187 -16.01 22.78 -2.92
C PHE A 187 -14.52 22.75 -2.62
N PHE A 188 -13.81 21.91 -3.34
CA PHE A 188 -12.39 21.67 -3.12
C PHE A 188 -11.68 21.51 -4.48
N PRO A 189 -11.44 22.64 -5.19
CA PRO A 189 -10.79 22.62 -6.49
C PRO A 189 -9.36 22.09 -6.37
N VAL A 190 -8.95 21.29 -7.36
CA VAL A 190 -7.62 20.73 -7.47
C VAL A 190 -6.87 21.46 -8.58
N ILE A 191 -5.70 21.98 -8.25
CA ILE A 191 -4.80 22.62 -9.20
C ILE A 191 -3.63 21.67 -9.45
N GLY A 192 -3.38 21.37 -10.70
CA GLY A 192 -2.28 20.54 -11.16
C GLY A 192 -1.48 21.20 -12.26
N GLU A 193 -0.41 20.55 -12.69
CA GLU A 193 0.45 20.99 -13.79
C GLU A 193 0.05 20.24 -15.08
N ASP A 194 -0.08 20.97 -16.19
CA ASP A 194 -0.34 20.41 -17.50
C ASP A 194 0.96 19.95 -18.20
N GLU A 195 0.84 19.41 -19.42
CA GLU A 195 1.97 18.92 -20.22
C GLU A 195 2.99 20.02 -20.60
N ASN A 196 2.59 21.30 -20.55
CA ASN A 196 3.42 22.45 -20.86
C ASN A 196 4.06 23.05 -19.57
N GLY A 197 3.75 22.48 -18.41
CA GLY A 197 4.19 23.00 -17.14
C GLY A 197 3.36 24.18 -16.61
N GLU A 198 2.17 24.44 -17.15
CA GLU A 198 1.28 25.49 -16.65
C GLU A 198 0.38 24.95 -15.54
N LEU A 199 0.14 25.79 -14.50
CA LEU A 199 -0.82 25.44 -13.44
C LEU A 199 -2.24 25.61 -13.95
N ILE A 200 -3.03 24.57 -13.91
CA ILE A 200 -4.42 24.54 -14.36
C ILE A 200 -5.32 23.94 -13.28
N GLU A 201 -6.57 24.37 -13.24
CA GLU A 201 -7.60 23.73 -12.46
C GLU A 201 -8.03 22.42 -13.17
N LEU A 202 -8.06 21.32 -12.42
CA LEU A 202 -8.40 20.00 -12.95
C LEU A 202 -9.92 19.83 -12.97
N ASP A 203 -10.43 19.29 -14.09
CA ASP A 203 -11.80 18.84 -14.22
C ASP A 203 -11.96 17.35 -13.82
N ALA A 204 -13.20 16.86 -13.71
CA ALA A 204 -13.48 15.49 -13.30
C ALA A 204 -12.86 14.45 -14.24
N GLU A 205 -12.70 14.75 -15.52
CA GLU A 205 -12.08 13.86 -16.48
C GLU A 205 -10.58 13.71 -16.23
N LYS A 206 -9.89 14.81 -15.95
CA LYS A 206 -8.46 14.79 -15.60
C LYS A 206 -8.21 14.11 -14.25
N VAL A 207 -9.10 14.30 -13.27
CA VAL A 207 -9.03 13.58 -11.98
C VAL A 207 -9.07 12.07 -12.18
N LEU A 208 -9.87 11.56 -13.11
CA LEU A 208 -9.95 10.14 -13.44
C LEU A 208 -8.77 9.64 -14.30
N THR A 209 -8.35 10.42 -15.30
CA THR A 209 -7.39 9.95 -16.31
C THR A 209 -5.93 10.06 -15.88
N ILE A 210 -5.56 11.09 -15.11
CA ILE A 210 -4.17 11.29 -14.66
C ILE A 210 -3.67 10.12 -13.78
N PRO A 211 -4.40 9.64 -12.74
CA PRO A 211 -3.95 8.49 -11.96
C PRO A 211 -3.80 7.22 -12.80
N ARG A 212 -4.71 6.98 -13.75
CA ARG A 212 -4.63 5.85 -14.66
C ARG A 212 -3.37 5.92 -15.52
N LYS A 213 -3.07 7.09 -16.09
CA LYS A 213 -1.84 7.30 -16.89
C LYS A 213 -0.58 7.08 -16.05
N ILE A 214 -0.53 7.61 -14.83
CA ILE A 214 0.62 7.43 -13.94
C ILE A 214 0.80 5.94 -13.58
N ARG A 215 -0.29 5.24 -13.26
CA ARG A 215 -0.24 3.80 -12.95
C ARG A 215 0.24 2.99 -14.17
N SER A 216 -0.28 3.26 -15.36
CA SER A 216 0.12 2.54 -16.57
C SER A 216 1.59 2.76 -16.93
N VAL A 217 2.10 3.99 -16.82
CA VAL A 217 3.52 4.31 -17.00
C VAL A 217 4.39 3.59 -15.97
N GLU A 218 3.97 3.54 -14.70
CA GLU A 218 4.70 2.82 -13.66
C GLU A 218 4.74 1.31 -13.94
N VAL A 219 3.61 0.72 -14.35
CA VAL A 219 3.53 -0.70 -14.72
C VAL A 219 4.52 -1.01 -15.84
N VAL A 220 4.53 -0.22 -16.90
CA VAL A 220 5.46 -0.40 -18.04
C VAL A 220 6.92 -0.24 -17.60
N ARG A 221 7.24 0.79 -16.83
CA ARG A 221 8.62 1.02 -16.32
C ARG A 221 9.13 -0.12 -15.44
N ARG A 222 8.23 -0.80 -14.72
CA ARG A 222 8.55 -1.98 -13.91
C ARG A 222 8.48 -3.28 -14.71
N GLY A 223 8.34 -3.23 -16.01
CA GLY A 223 8.22 -4.44 -16.85
C GLY A 223 7.01 -5.29 -16.45
N PHE A 224 5.88 -4.67 -16.14
CA PHE A 224 4.64 -5.30 -15.68
C PHE A 224 4.71 -5.99 -14.31
N MET A 225 5.78 -5.86 -13.55
CA MET A 225 5.90 -6.40 -12.19
C MET A 225 5.33 -5.47 -11.12
N SER A 226 4.26 -4.76 -11.38
CA SER A 226 3.60 -3.85 -10.44
C SER A 226 2.35 -4.48 -9.82
N ASN A 227 2.14 -4.26 -8.53
CA ASN A 227 0.93 -4.70 -7.82
C ASN A 227 -0.35 -4.01 -8.33
N PHE A 228 -0.24 -2.90 -9.05
CA PHE A 228 -1.39 -2.25 -9.68
C PHE A 228 -2.12 -3.09 -10.72
N LEU A 229 -1.48 -4.13 -11.25
CA LEU A 229 -2.12 -5.08 -12.17
C LEU A 229 -3.07 -6.07 -11.49
N PHE A 230 -3.04 -6.17 -10.16
CA PHE A 230 -3.75 -7.21 -9.43
C PHE A 230 -4.80 -6.60 -8.50
N GLN A 231 -5.96 -7.25 -8.45
CA GLN A 231 -7.06 -6.92 -7.56
C GLN A 231 -7.64 -8.19 -6.94
N ASN A 232 -8.50 -8.07 -5.95
CA ASN A 232 -9.27 -9.17 -5.35
C ASN A 232 -8.43 -10.38 -4.93
N ILE A 233 -7.18 -10.17 -4.51
CA ILE A 233 -6.26 -11.27 -4.15
C ILE A 233 -6.84 -12.13 -3.02
N SER A 234 -7.60 -11.55 -2.09
CA SER A 234 -8.26 -12.29 -1.01
C SER A 234 -9.28 -13.32 -1.51
N GLN A 235 -9.80 -13.20 -2.74
CA GLN A 235 -10.67 -14.23 -3.32
C GLN A 235 -10.01 -15.61 -3.50
N VAL A 236 -8.68 -15.66 -3.50
CA VAL A 236 -7.93 -16.93 -3.51
C VAL A 236 -8.30 -17.82 -2.34
N PHE A 237 -8.66 -17.24 -1.20
CA PHE A 237 -9.12 -17.99 -0.02
C PHE A 237 -10.51 -18.63 -0.21
N ALA A 238 -11.31 -18.21 -1.21
CA ALA A 238 -12.58 -18.84 -1.55
C ALA A 238 -12.42 -20.13 -2.36
N ALA A 239 -11.30 -20.31 -3.06
CA ALA A 239 -11.01 -21.50 -3.86
C ALA A 239 -9.52 -21.88 -3.72
N PRO A 240 -9.03 -22.12 -2.49
CA PRO A 240 -7.58 -22.16 -2.23
C PRO A 240 -6.87 -23.25 -3.02
N GLN A 241 -7.38 -24.48 -3.05
CA GLN A 241 -6.69 -25.58 -3.73
C GLN A 241 -6.67 -25.37 -5.25
N ALA A 242 -7.82 -25.09 -5.87
CA ALA A 242 -7.91 -24.93 -7.33
C ALA A 242 -7.03 -23.77 -7.85
N VAL A 243 -6.99 -22.65 -7.12
CA VAL A 243 -6.19 -21.49 -7.50
C VAL A 243 -4.71 -21.71 -7.19
N MET A 244 -4.38 -22.31 -6.04
CA MET A 244 -2.99 -22.56 -5.64
C MET A 244 -2.31 -23.62 -6.53
N ASP A 245 -3.04 -24.60 -7.05
CA ASP A 245 -2.52 -25.54 -8.03
C ASP A 245 -2.07 -24.83 -9.32
N ILE A 246 -2.74 -23.74 -9.70
CA ILE A 246 -2.33 -22.90 -10.83
C ILE A 246 -1.17 -21.99 -10.44
N ILE A 247 -1.32 -21.25 -9.35
CA ILE A 247 -0.34 -20.23 -8.90
C ILE A 247 1.01 -20.87 -8.59
N SER A 248 1.04 -22.08 -8.01
CA SER A 248 2.28 -22.78 -7.70
C SER A 248 3.10 -23.20 -8.94
N ASN A 249 2.49 -23.24 -10.11
CA ASN A 249 3.18 -23.47 -11.39
C ASN A 249 3.80 -22.18 -11.96
N LEU A 250 3.36 -21.01 -11.51
CA LEU A 250 3.96 -19.73 -11.90
C LEU A 250 5.28 -19.52 -11.15
N GLU A 251 6.33 -19.12 -11.86
CA GLU A 251 7.60 -18.79 -11.21
C GLU A 251 7.50 -17.48 -10.43
N PRO A 252 7.78 -17.46 -9.12
CA PRO A 252 7.82 -16.21 -8.37
C PRO A 252 9.00 -15.33 -8.79
N VAL A 253 8.90 -14.03 -8.55
CA VAL A 253 9.99 -13.07 -8.79
C VAL A 253 11.09 -13.25 -7.76
N ASP A 254 10.70 -13.33 -6.49
CA ASP A 254 11.60 -13.58 -5.37
C ASP A 254 11.60 -15.08 -5.00
N GLU A 255 12.69 -15.58 -4.45
CA GLU A 255 12.66 -16.92 -3.87
C GLU A 255 11.70 -16.95 -2.68
N PRO A 256 10.73 -17.90 -2.65
CA PRO A 256 9.75 -17.94 -1.59
C PRO A 256 10.41 -18.18 -0.23
N LYS A 257 10.29 -17.18 0.66
CA LYS A 257 10.83 -17.25 2.02
C LYS A 257 10.12 -18.26 2.91
N LYS A 258 8.89 -18.69 2.54
CA LYS A 258 8.09 -19.74 3.18
C LYS A 258 7.20 -20.41 2.13
N LYS A 259 6.95 -21.71 2.29
CA LYS A 259 5.88 -22.39 1.56
C LYS A 259 4.54 -21.83 2.03
N VAL A 260 3.70 -21.46 1.09
CA VAL A 260 2.31 -21.10 1.36
C VAL A 260 1.54 -22.39 1.57
N ASN A 261 1.18 -22.69 2.82
CA ASN A 261 0.33 -23.82 3.16
C ASN A 261 -1.02 -23.27 3.61
N PHE A 262 -2.10 -23.74 3.00
CA PHE A 262 -3.46 -23.52 3.49
C PHE A 262 -3.84 -24.65 4.44
N SER A 263 -4.66 -24.34 5.45
CA SER A 263 -5.34 -25.38 6.22
C SER A 263 -6.37 -26.09 5.32
N GLU A 264 -6.51 -27.40 5.49
CA GLU A 264 -7.30 -28.26 4.58
C GLU A 264 -8.83 -28.03 4.65
N GLU A 265 -9.33 -27.22 5.58
CA GLU A 265 -10.76 -26.96 5.75
C GLU A 265 -11.17 -25.60 5.13
N VAL A 266 -11.83 -25.64 3.98
CA VAL A 266 -12.53 -24.51 3.40
C VAL A 266 -13.99 -24.52 3.87
N LYS A 267 -14.46 -23.44 4.50
CA LYS A 267 -15.88 -23.32 4.89
C LYS A 267 -16.71 -22.78 3.73
N ASP A 268 -17.93 -23.31 3.61
CA ASP A 268 -18.83 -23.12 2.47
C ASP A 268 -19.43 -21.70 2.35
N ASP A 269 -19.28 -20.82 3.36
CA ASP A 269 -19.88 -19.49 3.38
C ASP A 269 -18.82 -18.41 3.63
N LEU A 270 -17.98 -18.12 2.62
CA LEU A 270 -17.16 -16.91 2.65
C LEU A 270 -18.00 -15.73 2.15
N SER A 271 -18.27 -14.78 3.04
CA SER A 271 -18.95 -13.53 2.71
C SER A 271 -17.98 -12.43 2.30
N LEU A 272 -18.47 -11.43 1.58
CA LEU A 272 -17.72 -10.19 1.38
C LEU A 272 -17.95 -9.27 2.58
N ASN A 273 -16.88 -8.62 3.06
CA ASN A 273 -16.99 -7.55 4.04
C ASN A 273 -17.53 -6.25 3.38
N ASP A 274 -17.76 -5.22 4.18
CA ASP A 274 -18.28 -3.93 3.70
C ASP A 274 -17.34 -3.23 2.70
N GLU A 275 -16.07 -3.66 2.61
CA GLU A 275 -15.04 -3.15 1.71
C GLU A 275 -14.96 -3.95 0.40
N GLY A 276 -15.80 -4.98 0.23
CA GLY A 276 -15.84 -5.84 -0.96
C GLY A 276 -14.74 -6.90 -1.01
N GLU A 277 -14.03 -7.13 0.09
CA GLU A 277 -13.06 -8.20 0.24
C GLU A 277 -13.71 -9.45 0.83
N VAL A 278 -13.16 -10.63 0.52
CA VAL A 278 -13.62 -11.89 1.13
C VAL A 278 -13.29 -11.89 2.63
N ASP A 279 -14.33 -12.06 3.46
CA ASP A 279 -14.17 -12.25 4.90
C ASP A 279 -13.72 -13.69 5.16
N VAL A 280 -12.42 -13.87 5.37
CA VAL A 280 -11.80 -15.18 5.55
C VAL A 280 -11.78 -15.51 7.04
N PRO A 281 -12.46 -16.60 7.48
CA PRO A 281 -12.44 -17.04 8.87
C PRO A 281 -11.03 -17.31 9.40
N ASP A 282 -10.83 -17.05 10.69
CA ASP A 282 -9.54 -17.18 11.37
C ASP A 282 -8.95 -18.59 11.25
N ASP A 283 -9.78 -19.61 11.34
CA ASP A 283 -9.41 -21.02 11.26
C ASP A 283 -8.89 -21.45 9.88
N ILE A 284 -9.26 -20.74 8.80
CA ILE A 284 -8.68 -20.98 7.46
C ILE A 284 -7.26 -20.42 7.37
N ILE A 285 -6.98 -19.28 8.00
CA ILE A 285 -5.69 -18.58 7.85
C ILE A 285 -4.66 -19.06 8.86
N ILE A 286 -5.06 -19.20 10.12
CA ILE A 286 -4.14 -19.49 11.23
C ILE A 286 -4.42 -20.83 11.94
N GLY A 287 -5.45 -21.56 11.53
CA GLY A 287 -5.93 -22.74 12.22
C GLY A 287 -6.77 -22.43 13.46
N VAL A 288 -7.22 -23.46 14.15
CA VAL A 288 -8.00 -23.30 15.40
C VAL A 288 -7.10 -22.72 16.50
N THR A 289 -7.63 -21.81 17.31
CA THR A 289 -6.90 -21.11 18.37
C THR A 289 -6.02 -22.05 19.24
N ASN A 290 -6.52 -23.21 19.61
CA ASN A 290 -5.79 -24.19 20.41
C ASN A 290 -4.57 -24.76 19.68
N ASP A 291 -4.63 -24.92 18.35
CA ASP A 291 -3.51 -25.43 17.55
C ASP A 291 -2.43 -24.37 17.35
N VAL A 292 -2.84 -23.09 17.30
CA VAL A 292 -1.95 -21.96 17.08
C VAL A 292 -1.27 -21.50 18.36
N PHE A 293 -2.02 -21.41 19.44
CA PHE A 293 -1.52 -20.90 20.72
C PHE A 293 -1.17 -22.03 21.71
N GLY A 294 -1.76 -23.24 21.57
CA GLY A 294 -1.52 -24.36 22.45
C GLY A 294 -1.65 -23.99 23.92
N ASP A 295 -0.70 -24.43 24.75
CA ASP A 295 -0.62 -24.11 26.17
C ASP A 295 -0.25 -22.63 26.47
N LYS A 296 -0.06 -21.79 25.46
CA LYS A 296 0.21 -20.36 25.60
C LYS A 296 -1.04 -19.53 25.85
N ILE A 297 -2.13 -20.11 26.29
CA ILE A 297 -3.31 -19.35 26.72
C ILE A 297 -2.90 -18.47 27.89
N PHE A 298 -3.00 -17.16 27.70
CA PHE A 298 -2.71 -16.19 28.74
C PHE A 298 -3.62 -16.43 29.95
N ALA A 299 -3.04 -16.63 31.11
CA ALA A 299 -3.76 -16.76 32.39
C ALA A 299 -3.26 -15.69 33.37
N PRO A 300 -4.15 -15.03 34.15
CA PRO A 300 -3.71 -14.14 35.21
C PRO A 300 -2.85 -14.90 36.19
N THR A 301 -1.74 -14.29 36.60
CA THR A 301 -0.87 -14.86 37.63
C THR A 301 -1.51 -14.73 39.01
N GLU A 302 -1.08 -15.57 39.97
CA GLU A 302 -1.46 -15.43 41.38
C GLU A 302 -1.13 -14.02 41.92
N ASP A 303 -0.07 -13.38 41.40
CA ASP A 303 0.32 -12.01 41.73
C ASP A 303 -0.75 -10.98 41.35
N VAL A 304 -1.38 -11.11 40.18
CA VAL A 304 -2.47 -10.24 39.75
C VAL A 304 -3.68 -10.43 40.66
N ILE A 305 -4.07 -11.67 40.94
CA ILE A 305 -5.20 -12.00 41.85
C ILE A 305 -4.92 -11.48 43.26
N SER A 306 -3.72 -11.69 43.79
CA SER A 306 -3.33 -11.18 45.12
C SER A 306 -3.33 -9.65 45.16
N THR A 307 -3.01 -8.98 44.04
CA THR A 307 -3.01 -7.53 43.90
C THR A 307 -4.46 -7.00 43.96
N VAL A 308 -5.42 -7.62 43.26
CA VAL A 308 -6.84 -7.29 43.32
C VAL A 308 -7.37 -7.39 44.76
N SER A 309 -7.07 -8.49 45.46
CA SER A 309 -7.46 -8.66 46.85
C SER A 309 -6.89 -7.59 47.79
N LYS A 310 -5.60 -7.26 47.66
CA LYS A 310 -4.92 -6.18 48.43
C LYS A 310 -5.55 -4.82 48.17
N ILE A 311 -5.94 -4.51 46.95
CA ILE A 311 -6.58 -3.25 46.56
C ILE A 311 -7.96 -3.19 47.19
N ALA A 312 -8.78 -4.25 47.08
CA ALA A 312 -10.12 -4.34 47.64
C ALA A 312 -10.12 -4.27 49.17
N ASP A 313 -9.10 -4.81 49.84
CA ASP A 313 -8.95 -4.79 51.32
C ASP A 313 -8.44 -3.44 51.89
N THR A 314 -8.25 -2.41 51.07
CA THR A 314 -7.75 -1.10 51.50
C THR A 314 -8.84 -0.32 52.25
N PRO A 315 -8.70 0.03 53.54
CA PRO A 315 -9.78 0.59 54.35
C PRO A 315 -9.99 2.11 54.21
N GLU A 316 -9.35 2.77 53.25
CA GLU A 316 -9.40 4.22 53.10
C GLU A 316 -10.67 4.71 52.39
N THR A 317 -11.40 5.67 53.02
CA THR A 317 -12.69 6.18 52.60
C THR A 317 -12.71 7.67 52.22
N ALA A 318 -11.56 8.32 52.09
CA ALA A 318 -11.44 9.72 51.73
C ALA A 318 -11.24 9.91 50.23
N PRO A 319 -11.58 11.06 49.61
CA PRO A 319 -11.33 11.32 48.19
C PRO A 319 -9.87 11.10 47.74
N SER A 320 -8.93 11.39 48.64
CA SER A 320 -7.49 11.08 48.39
C SER A 320 -7.17 9.58 48.34
N ALA A 321 -8.04 8.75 48.94
CA ALA A 321 -7.93 7.30 48.91
C ALA A 321 -8.44 6.76 47.56
N LEU A 322 -9.46 7.38 46.98
CA LEU A 322 -9.99 7.03 45.65
C LEU A 322 -8.93 7.16 44.57
N ASP A 323 -8.20 8.29 44.52
CA ASP A 323 -7.11 8.51 43.56
C ASP A 323 -5.96 7.53 43.79
N LYS A 324 -5.62 7.21 45.02
CA LYS A 324 -4.63 6.19 45.34
C LYS A 324 -5.09 4.80 44.90
N LEU A 325 -6.37 4.46 45.12
CA LEU A 325 -6.92 3.16 44.71
C LEU A 325 -6.87 2.99 43.20
N LYS A 326 -7.25 4.00 42.43
CA LYS A 326 -7.14 4.03 40.96
C LYS A 326 -5.68 3.88 40.53
N SER A 327 -4.78 4.70 41.07
CA SER A 327 -3.36 4.64 40.76
C SER A 327 -2.74 3.28 41.07
N ASN A 328 -3.11 2.65 42.19
CA ASN A 328 -2.64 1.31 42.53
C ASN A 328 -3.18 0.25 41.57
N THR A 329 -4.45 0.36 41.15
CA THR A 329 -5.04 -0.55 40.16
C THR A 329 -4.31 -0.44 38.82
N HIS A 330 -4.08 0.76 38.33
CA HIS A 330 -3.32 0.99 37.08
C HIS A 330 -1.89 0.43 37.17
N ASN A 331 -1.15 0.77 38.24
CA ASN A 331 0.28 0.42 38.36
C ASN A 331 0.52 -1.06 38.69
N GLN A 332 -0.41 -1.72 39.33
CA GLN A 332 -0.23 -3.12 39.77
C GLN A 332 -1.07 -4.08 38.91
N MET A 333 -2.39 -3.90 38.80
CA MET A 333 -3.24 -4.82 38.05
C MET A 333 -3.02 -4.70 36.54
N THR A 334 -3.27 -3.52 35.97
CA THR A 334 -3.17 -3.31 34.51
C THR A 334 -1.76 -3.52 34.01
N ALA A 335 -0.77 -2.95 34.72
CA ALA A 335 0.63 -3.11 34.34
C ALA A 335 1.09 -4.56 34.34
N ASN A 336 0.65 -5.37 35.32
CA ASN A 336 0.97 -6.80 35.41
C ASN A 336 0.29 -7.59 34.29
N ILE A 337 -0.99 -7.35 34.00
CA ILE A 337 -1.71 -8.00 32.88
C ILE A 337 -0.96 -7.76 31.56
N LEU A 338 -0.58 -6.52 31.29
CA LEU A 338 0.10 -6.15 30.04
C LEU A 338 1.56 -6.63 29.98
N ALA A 339 2.23 -6.71 31.11
CA ALA A 339 3.58 -7.29 31.21
C ALA A 339 3.55 -8.81 30.93
N GLU A 340 2.59 -9.51 31.52
CA GLU A 340 2.37 -10.95 31.30
C GLU A 340 2.01 -11.23 29.85
N ALA A 341 1.06 -10.45 29.29
CA ALA A 341 0.68 -10.55 27.88
C ALA A 341 1.89 -10.36 26.94
N LYS A 342 2.74 -9.38 27.24
CA LYS A 342 3.97 -9.16 26.44
C LYS A 342 4.98 -10.30 26.59
N ASN A 343 5.13 -10.86 27.79
CA ASN A 343 6.03 -12.00 28.03
C ASN A 343 5.53 -13.26 27.31
N THR A 344 4.21 -13.48 27.28
CA THR A 344 3.60 -14.66 26.68
C THR A 344 3.60 -14.57 25.16
N TYR A 345 3.22 -13.43 24.57
CA TYR A 345 2.97 -13.27 23.13
C TYR A 345 4.07 -12.53 22.38
N GLY A 346 5.02 -11.88 23.09
CA GLY A 346 6.21 -11.27 22.51
C GLY A 346 5.88 -10.21 21.43
N SER A 347 6.29 -10.50 20.20
CA SER A 347 6.12 -9.58 19.06
C SER A 347 4.69 -9.47 18.54
N GLU A 348 3.80 -10.40 18.90
CA GLU A 348 2.39 -10.35 18.48
C GLU A 348 1.60 -9.27 19.24
N MET A 349 2.11 -8.83 20.41
CA MET A 349 1.59 -7.67 21.15
C MET A 349 2.28 -6.39 20.66
N LYS A 350 1.67 -5.68 19.71
CA LYS A 350 2.18 -4.40 19.19
C LYS A 350 2.13 -3.29 20.26
N PRO A 351 3.06 -2.33 20.27
CA PRO A 351 3.05 -1.21 21.24
C PRO A 351 1.77 -0.36 21.20
N ALA A 352 1.14 -0.20 20.04
CA ALA A 352 -0.12 0.52 19.89
C ALA A 352 -1.28 -0.22 20.56
N ASP A 353 -1.35 -1.55 20.39
CA ASP A 353 -2.39 -2.38 21.00
C ASP A 353 -2.24 -2.45 22.51
N LYS A 354 -1.00 -2.51 23.00
CA LYS A 354 -0.71 -2.41 24.42
C LYS A 354 -1.31 -1.14 25.03
N ARG A 355 -1.07 0.03 24.40
CA ARG A 355 -1.63 1.31 24.86
C ARG A 355 -3.15 1.34 24.83
N LYS A 356 -3.74 0.83 23.73
CA LYS A 356 -5.20 0.74 23.58
C LYS A 356 -5.85 -0.14 24.65
N LEU A 357 -5.25 -1.30 24.93
CA LEU A 357 -5.68 -2.19 26.01
C LEU A 357 -5.50 -1.53 27.38
N GLU A 358 -4.38 -0.87 27.63
CA GLU A 358 -4.10 -0.13 28.86
C GLU A 358 -5.17 0.92 29.15
N SER A 359 -5.47 1.77 28.17
CA SER A 359 -6.52 2.79 28.27
C SER A 359 -7.89 2.17 28.52
N LYS A 360 -8.24 1.08 27.81
CA LYS A 360 -9.51 0.36 27.99
C LYS A 360 -9.64 -0.23 29.38
N ILE A 361 -8.61 -0.92 29.87
CA ILE A 361 -8.62 -1.59 31.18
C ILE A 361 -8.65 -0.55 32.30
N ASN A 362 -7.84 0.51 32.22
CA ASN A 362 -7.82 1.59 33.19
C ASN A 362 -9.17 2.32 33.26
N GLY A 363 -9.76 2.65 32.11
CA GLY A 363 -11.07 3.29 32.06
C GLY A 363 -12.20 2.44 32.66
N ALA A 364 -12.19 1.11 32.42
CA ALA A 364 -13.12 0.19 33.02
C ALA A 364 -12.92 0.05 34.54
N ALA A 365 -11.66 -0.01 35.00
CA ALA A 365 -11.32 -0.06 36.42
C ALA A 365 -11.74 1.24 37.13
N ASP A 366 -11.48 2.39 36.58
CA ASP A 366 -11.89 3.70 37.14
C ASP A 366 -13.41 3.81 37.28
N ASN A 367 -14.15 3.42 36.25
CA ASN A 367 -15.61 3.41 36.29
C ASN A 367 -16.16 2.47 37.35
N LEU A 368 -15.59 1.28 37.54
CA LEU A 368 -15.97 0.33 38.56
C LEU A 368 -15.71 0.91 39.96
N ILE A 369 -14.51 1.47 40.18
CA ILE A 369 -14.09 2.07 41.44
C ILE A 369 -14.97 3.27 41.77
N ASP A 370 -15.22 4.18 40.84
CA ASP A 370 -16.05 5.36 41.03
C ASP A 370 -17.50 4.97 41.38
N LYS A 371 -18.08 4.01 40.67
CA LYS A 371 -19.43 3.52 40.91
C LYS A 371 -19.56 2.87 42.30
N SER A 372 -18.61 1.99 42.63
CA SER A 372 -18.61 1.29 43.92
C SER A 372 -18.40 2.25 45.09
N PHE A 373 -17.51 3.20 44.95
CA PHE A 373 -17.24 4.22 45.97
C PHE A 373 -18.41 5.21 46.13
N THR A 374 -19.08 5.59 45.05
CA THR A 374 -20.26 6.45 45.09
C THR A 374 -21.39 5.75 45.85
N ASN A 375 -21.67 4.50 45.53
CA ASN A 375 -22.70 3.72 46.24
C ASN A 375 -22.38 3.60 47.74
N TYR A 376 -21.16 3.23 48.10
CA TYR A 376 -20.70 3.16 49.47
C TYR A 376 -20.85 4.52 50.20
N THR A 377 -20.54 5.63 49.55
CA THR A 377 -20.68 6.97 50.14
C THR A 377 -22.16 7.32 50.41
N ILE A 378 -23.03 6.95 49.48
CA ILE A 378 -24.49 7.14 49.67
C ILE A 378 -25.00 6.31 50.86
N ASP A 379 -24.63 5.02 50.93
CA ASP A 379 -25.05 4.12 52.02
C ASP A 379 -24.53 4.64 53.35
N LYS A 380 -23.24 5.00 53.44
CA LYS A 380 -22.64 5.56 54.64
C LYS A 380 -23.35 6.84 55.10
N ASN A 381 -23.59 7.79 54.19
CA ASN A 381 -24.29 9.01 54.54
C ASN A 381 -25.72 8.76 55.01
N THR A 382 -26.41 7.80 54.41
CA THR A 382 -27.74 7.39 54.84
C THR A 382 -27.71 6.82 56.25
N ILE A 383 -26.77 5.93 56.57
CA ILE A 383 -26.55 5.34 57.89
C ILE A 383 -26.23 6.42 58.93
N GLU A 384 -25.38 7.39 58.61
CA GLU A 384 -25.02 8.49 59.50
C GLU A 384 -26.23 9.45 59.73
N GLN A 385 -27.08 9.69 58.73
CA GLN A 385 -28.30 10.44 58.88
C GLN A 385 -29.27 9.72 59.82
N GLU A 386 -29.54 8.42 59.59
CA GLU A 386 -30.34 7.58 60.45
C GLU A 386 -29.80 7.55 61.89
N ARG A 387 -28.49 7.48 62.07
CA ARG A 387 -27.84 7.59 63.39
C ARG A 387 -28.12 8.91 64.04
N THR A 388 -28.07 10.01 63.32
CA THR A 388 -28.36 11.34 63.83
C THR A 388 -29.81 11.45 64.29
N ASP A 389 -30.72 10.96 63.49
CA ASP A 389 -32.18 10.94 63.80
C ASP A 389 -32.49 10.05 65.02
N ALA A 390 -31.84 8.89 65.11
CA ALA A 390 -31.95 8.01 66.26
C ALA A 390 -31.45 8.63 67.60
N LEU A 391 -30.31 9.37 67.49
CA LEU A 391 -29.76 10.10 68.65
C LEU A 391 -30.64 11.29 69.07
N GLN A 392 -31.31 11.93 68.10
CA GLN A 392 -32.31 12.99 68.46
C GLN A 392 -33.54 12.46 69.11
N SER A 393 -34.11 11.31 68.69
CA SER A 393 -35.27 10.68 69.19
C SER A 393 -35.00 9.71 70.37
N ARG A 394 -33.81 9.65 70.94
CA ARG A 394 -33.39 8.72 72.00
C ARG A 394 -34.25 8.81 73.28
N HIS A 395 -34.73 10.02 73.59
CA HIS A 395 -35.61 10.22 74.78
C HIS A 395 -37.02 9.61 74.63
N GLU A 396 -37.48 9.49 73.38
CA GLU A 396 -38.78 8.89 73.07
C GLU A 396 -38.68 7.37 72.98
N THR A 397 -37.52 6.86 72.52
CA THR A 397 -37.30 5.42 72.32
C THR A 397 -36.73 4.71 73.54
N GLY A 398 -36.27 5.43 74.58
CA GLY A 398 -35.67 4.90 75.79
C GLY A 398 -34.31 4.22 75.59
N ARG A 399 -33.68 4.38 74.42
CA ARG A 399 -32.37 3.77 74.08
C ARG A 399 -31.21 4.61 74.60
N SER A 400 -30.15 3.94 75.02
CA SER A 400 -28.91 4.63 75.39
C SER A 400 -28.13 5.09 74.20
N THR A 401 -27.37 6.16 74.34
CA THR A 401 -26.44 6.63 73.31
C THR A 401 -25.36 5.57 72.87
N ALA A 402 -24.96 4.72 73.83
CA ALA A 402 -24.03 3.65 73.61
C ALA A 402 -24.61 2.55 72.70
N GLU A 403 -25.84 2.16 72.91
CA GLU A 403 -26.53 1.15 72.10
C GLU A 403 -26.80 1.63 70.68
N ILE A 404 -27.20 2.91 70.52
CA ILE A 404 -27.38 3.51 69.23
C ILE A 404 -26.04 3.54 68.45
N ASN A 405 -24.99 4.04 69.09
CA ASN A 405 -23.68 4.10 68.42
C ASN A 405 -23.17 2.70 68.00
N GLN A 406 -23.28 1.71 68.92
CA GLN A 406 -22.83 0.34 68.58
C GLN A 406 -23.63 -0.28 67.42
N GLU A 407 -24.91 -0.01 67.30
CA GLU A 407 -25.72 -0.49 66.17
C GLU A 407 -25.29 0.13 64.87
N PHE A 408 -25.11 1.46 64.85
CA PHE A 408 -24.75 2.17 63.63
C PHE A 408 -23.29 1.98 63.22
N ASP A 409 -22.36 1.81 64.18
CA ASP A 409 -20.97 1.42 63.92
C ASP A 409 -20.93 0.05 63.20
N ARG A 410 -21.78 -0.92 63.67
CA ARG A 410 -21.92 -2.21 62.97
C ARG A 410 -22.48 -2.06 61.55
N LYS A 411 -23.50 -1.21 61.35
CA LYS A 411 -24.01 -0.95 59.98
C LYS A 411 -22.96 -0.36 59.04
N ILE A 412 -22.12 0.53 59.55
CA ILE A 412 -21.01 1.10 58.78
C ILE A 412 -19.95 0.05 58.46
N GLU A 413 -19.64 -0.84 59.41
CA GLU A 413 -18.71 -1.97 59.15
C GLU A 413 -19.30 -2.94 58.12
N GLU A 414 -20.60 -3.22 58.15
CA GLU A 414 -21.32 -4.05 57.18
C GLU A 414 -21.26 -3.39 55.79
N ALA A 415 -21.55 -2.08 55.67
CA ALA A 415 -21.45 -1.33 54.41
C ALA A 415 -20.04 -1.29 53.86
N THR A 416 -19.03 -1.14 54.72
CA THR A 416 -17.62 -1.17 54.34
C THR A 416 -17.22 -2.55 53.79
N SER A 417 -17.62 -3.62 54.46
CA SER A 417 -17.39 -4.99 54.00
C SER A 417 -18.06 -5.29 52.65
N GLN A 418 -19.29 -4.79 52.47
CA GLN A 418 -20.03 -4.89 51.21
C GLN A 418 -19.32 -4.15 50.06
N PHE A 419 -18.81 -2.96 50.34
CA PHE A 419 -18.01 -2.20 49.36
C PHE A 419 -16.77 -2.97 48.94
N GLN A 420 -15.99 -3.50 49.91
CA GLN A 420 -14.79 -4.28 49.64
C GLN A 420 -15.07 -5.53 48.80
N GLU A 421 -16.13 -6.28 49.14
CA GLU A 421 -16.54 -7.48 48.40
C GLU A 421 -17.00 -7.16 46.95
N THR A 422 -17.80 -6.09 46.80
CA THR A 422 -18.27 -5.63 45.48
C THR A 422 -17.10 -5.21 44.63
N LEU A 423 -16.15 -4.44 45.17
CA LEU A 423 -14.96 -4.00 44.44
C LEU A 423 -14.06 -5.17 44.04
N LYS A 424 -13.82 -6.11 44.96
CA LYS A 424 -13.03 -7.31 44.71
C LYS A 424 -13.63 -8.15 43.57
N THR A 425 -14.90 -8.49 43.65
CA THR A 425 -15.59 -9.27 42.62
C THR A 425 -15.53 -8.57 41.26
N GLY A 426 -15.82 -7.26 41.24
CA GLY A 426 -15.77 -6.50 39.98
C GLY A 426 -14.38 -6.41 39.36
N LEU A 427 -13.31 -6.29 40.19
CA LEU A 427 -11.93 -6.31 39.67
C LEU A 427 -11.52 -7.71 39.18
N GLU A 428 -11.94 -8.78 39.83
CA GLU A 428 -11.72 -10.17 39.36
C GLU A 428 -12.44 -10.42 38.02
N GLU A 429 -13.69 -9.96 37.86
CA GLU A 429 -14.41 -10.01 36.57
C GLU A 429 -13.67 -9.20 35.48
N LEU A 430 -13.20 -8.01 35.81
CA LEU A 430 -12.41 -7.16 34.88
C LEU A 430 -11.11 -7.83 34.44
N VAL A 431 -10.41 -8.54 35.30
CA VAL A 431 -9.21 -9.31 34.94
C VAL A 431 -9.56 -10.39 33.92
N GLU A 432 -10.66 -11.13 34.12
CA GLU A 432 -11.09 -12.16 33.17
C GLU A 432 -11.56 -11.57 31.82
N GLU A 433 -12.21 -10.41 31.82
CA GLU A 433 -12.56 -9.70 30.60
C GLU A 433 -11.30 -9.19 29.87
N SER A 434 -10.38 -8.59 30.59
CA SER A 434 -9.10 -8.09 30.07
C SER A 434 -8.27 -9.21 29.42
N LYS A 435 -8.28 -10.41 30.02
CA LYS A 435 -7.66 -11.60 29.43
C LYS A 435 -8.24 -11.93 28.06
N LYS A 436 -9.57 -11.93 27.92
CA LYS A 436 -10.24 -12.19 26.63
C LYS A 436 -9.87 -11.13 25.59
N ASP A 437 -9.85 -9.85 25.99
CA ASP A 437 -9.45 -8.76 25.10
C ASP A 437 -8.00 -8.88 24.62
N VAL A 438 -7.09 -9.27 25.50
CA VAL A 438 -5.68 -9.52 25.14
C VAL A 438 -5.59 -10.64 24.11
N VAL A 439 -6.22 -11.80 24.38
CA VAL A 439 -6.21 -12.95 23.47
C VAL A 439 -6.77 -12.55 22.10
N LYS A 440 -7.96 -11.92 22.08
CA LYS A 440 -8.60 -11.46 20.84
C LYS A 440 -7.71 -10.51 20.04
N THR A 441 -7.03 -9.57 20.70
CA THR A 441 -6.12 -8.63 20.04
C THR A 441 -4.92 -9.34 19.40
N VAL A 442 -4.33 -10.30 20.11
CA VAL A 442 -3.20 -11.09 19.60
C VAL A 442 -3.61 -11.99 18.43
N GLU A 443 -4.76 -12.65 18.54
CA GLU A 443 -5.33 -13.47 17.47
C GLU A 443 -5.56 -12.65 16.20
N THR A 444 -6.21 -11.49 16.34
CA THR A 444 -6.44 -10.58 15.20
C THR A 444 -5.12 -10.17 14.53
N ASN A 445 -4.12 -9.76 15.32
CA ASN A 445 -2.81 -9.37 14.78
C ASN A 445 -2.12 -10.52 14.05
N LYS A 446 -2.21 -11.72 14.58
CA LYS A 446 -1.60 -12.90 13.97
C LYS A 446 -2.30 -13.26 12.67
N ARG A 447 -3.64 -13.26 12.67
CA ARG A 447 -4.45 -13.49 11.46
C ARG A 447 -4.12 -12.52 10.35
N GLU A 448 -4.14 -11.20 10.62
CA GLU A 448 -3.81 -10.18 9.64
C GLU A 448 -2.41 -10.38 9.06
N ARG A 449 -1.46 -10.75 9.92
CA ARG A 449 -0.09 -11.00 9.49
C ARG A 449 0.03 -12.23 8.58
N GLU A 450 -0.58 -13.36 8.94
CA GLU A 450 -0.54 -14.58 8.14
C GLU A 450 -1.30 -14.38 6.81
N LYS A 451 -2.48 -13.75 6.83
CA LYS A 451 -3.22 -13.36 5.62
C LYS A 451 -2.35 -12.51 4.70
N SER A 452 -1.70 -11.47 5.23
CA SER A 452 -0.82 -10.59 4.46
C SER A 452 0.39 -11.33 3.87
N VAL A 453 0.97 -12.29 4.59
CA VAL A 453 2.10 -13.10 4.09
C VAL A 453 1.66 -14.00 2.93
N ILE A 454 0.48 -14.62 3.03
CA ILE A 454 -0.08 -15.47 1.98
C ILE A 454 -0.39 -14.64 0.74
N GLU A 455 -1.10 -13.52 0.91
CA GLU A 455 -1.44 -12.62 -0.20
C GLU A 455 -0.20 -12.08 -0.92
N GLU A 456 0.85 -11.70 -0.17
CA GLU A 456 2.09 -11.22 -0.79
C GLU A 456 2.82 -12.35 -1.55
N GLY A 457 2.78 -13.57 -1.04
CA GLY A 457 3.27 -14.75 -1.77
C GLY A 457 2.53 -14.97 -3.10
N ILE A 458 1.20 -14.82 -3.09
CA ILE A 458 0.36 -14.92 -4.30
C ILE A 458 0.71 -13.79 -5.28
N ARG A 459 0.81 -12.55 -4.80
CA ARG A 459 1.21 -11.40 -5.63
C ARG A 459 2.58 -11.62 -6.27
N ASP A 460 3.51 -12.25 -5.55
CA ASP A 460 4.84 -12.52 -6.09
C ASP A 460 4.81 -13.52 -7.26
N HIS A 461 4.02 -14.57 -7.17
CA HIS A 461 3.78 -15.49 -8.27
C HIS A 461 3.06 -14.81 -9.45
N LEU A 462 2.06 -13.97 -9.20
CA LEU A 462 1.37 -13.20 -10.23
C LEU A 462 2.31 -12.18 -10.89
N ARG A 463 3.22 -11.53 -10.15
CA ARG A 463 4.30 -10.71 -10.72
C ARG A 463 5.22 -11.53 -11.61
N GLY A 464 5.52 -12.76 -11.21
CA GLY A 464 6.29 -13.72 -12.00
C GLY A 464 5.62 -14.06 -13.33
N PHE A 465 4.30 -14.19 -13.35
CA PHE A 465 3.52 -14.29 -14.58
C PHE A 465 3.58 -12.96 -15.37
N SER A 466 3.24 -11.84 -14.75
CA SER A 466 3.05 -10.58 -15.47
C SER A 466 4.35 -10.03 -16.08
N ARG A 467 5.54 -10.37 -15.54
CA ARG A 467 6.82 -10.05 -16.19
C ARG A 467 6.97 -10.65 -17.60
N THR A 468 6.15 -11.64 -17.98
CA THR A 468 6.17 -12.24 -19.31
C THR A 468 5.35 -11.44 -20.33
N ILE A 469 4.44 -10.58 -19.87
CA ILE A 469 3.52 -9.80 -20.71
C ILE A 469 4.26 -8.94 -21.75
N PRO A 470 5.33 -8.19 -21.41
CA PRO A 470 6.08 -7.42 -22.42
C PRO A 470 6.63 -8.30 -23.56
N SER A 471 7.08 -9.51 -23.27
CA SER A 471 7.56 -10.44 -24.30
C SER A 471 6.43 -10.88 -25.25
N PHE A 472 5.23 -11.15 -24.72
CA PHE A 472 4.06 -11.43 -25.54
C PHE A 472 3.64 -10.23 -26.38
N LEU A 473 3.67 -9.01 -25.80
CA LEU A 473 3.35 -7.78 -26.53
C LEU A 473 4.38 -7.46 -27.61
N MET A 474 5.64 -7.80 -27.41
CA MET A 474 6.65 -7.70 -28.47
C MET A 474 6.37 -8.65 -29.63
N ALA A 475 5.96 -9.89 -29.33
CA ALA A 475 5.77 -10.95 -30.30
C ALA A 475 4.43 -10.86 -31.03
N TYR A 476 3.35 -10.56 -30.31
CA TYR A 476 1.97 -10.69 -30.77
C TYR A 476 1.12 -9.42 -30.54
N GLY A 477 1.66 -8.39 -29.86
CA GLY A 477 0.90 -7.21 -29.48
C GLY A 477 0.54 -6.31 -30.66
N ASP A 478 -0.74 -5.99 -30.76
CA ASP A 478 -1.31 -4.97 -31.61
C ASP A 478 -2.27 -4.06 -30.83
N ASN A 479 -2.89 -3.08 -31.49
CA ASN A 479 -3.75 -2.09 -30.83
C ASN A 479 -5.08 -2.66 -30.28
N GLU A 480 -5.42 -3.89 -30.63
CA GLU A 480 -6.68 -4.55 -30.24
C GLU A 480 -6.49 -5.44 -29.00
N VAL A 481 -5.24 -5.57 -28.49
CA VAL A 481 -4.94 -6.39 -27.33
C VAL A 481 -5.41 -5.71 -26.05
N THR A 482 -6.29 -6.42 -25.34
CA THR A 482 -6.81 -6.08 -24.01
C THR A 482 -6.67 -7.28 -23.07
N LEU A 483 -6.97 -7.14 -21.79
CA LEU A 483 -7.02 -8.29 -20.87
C LEU A 483 -8.01 -9.36 -21.40
N ALA A 484 -9.16 -8.95 -21.92
CA ALA A 484 -10.18 -9.85 -22.44
C ALA A 484 -9.77 -10.60 -23.72
N THR A 485 -8.87 -10.03 -24.53
CA THR A 485 -8.42 -10.63 -25.80
C THR A 485 -7.00 -11.19 -25.74
N PHE A 486 -6.28 -10.99 -24.62
CA PHE A 486 -4.87 -11.38 -24.45
C PHE A 486 -4.63 -12.87 -24.76
N ASP A 487 -5.55 -13.73 -24.32
CA ASP A 487 -5.51 -15.17 -24.53
C ASP A 487 -5.94 -15.62 -25.94
N THR A 488 -6.43 -14.73 -26.79
CA THR A 488 -6.88 -15.08 -28.16
C THR A 488 -5.78 -14.87 -29.19
N VAL A 489 -4.79 -14.02 -28.90
CA VAL A 489 -3.72 -13.66 -29.84
C VAL A 489 -2.46 -14.52 -29.67
N ILE A 490 -2.33 -15.25 -28.55
CA ILE A 490 -1.15 -16.04 -28.20
C ILE A 490 -1.47 -17.52 -28.37
N PRO A 491 -0.66 -18.31 -29.11
CA PRO A 491 -0.83 -19.76 -29.19
C PRO A 491 -0.64 -20.45 -27.83
N ASP A 492 -1.50 -21.44 -27.50
CA ASP A 492 -1.49 -22.12 -26.18
C ASP A 492 -0.14 -22.78 -25.86
N ASN A 493 0.51 -23.40 -26.86
CA ASN A 493 1.83 -23.99 -26.69
C ASN A 493 2.88 -22.95 -26.30
N VAL A 494 2.86 -21.76 -26.91
CA VAL A 494 3.78 -20.66 -26.62
C VAL A 494 3.48 -20.07 -25.24
N PHE A 495 2.20 -19.88 -24.93
CA PHE A 495 1.79 -19.37 -23.63
C PHE A 495 2.27 -20.28 -22.50
N LYS A 496 2.03 -21.60 -22.64
CA LYS A 496 2.48 -22.60 -21.64
C LYS A 496 3.99 -22.72 -21.54
N GLU A 497 4.72 -22.62 -22.65
CA GLU A 497 6.19 -22.63 -22.66
C GLU A 497 6.76 -21.48 -21.82
N VAL A 498 6.17 -20.27 -21.94
CA VAL A 498 6.68 -19.05 -21.31
C VAL A 498 6.22 -18.92 -19.88
N THR A 499 4.96 -19.28 -19.57
CA THR A 499 4.34 -19.00 -18.26
C THR A 499 4.25 -20.22 -17.34
N SER A 500 4.43 -21.43 -17.88
CA SER A 500 4.23 -22.72 -17.21
C SER A 500 2.77 -23.08 -16.91
N ILE A 501 1.80 -22.23 -17.28
CA ILE A 501 0.36 -22.50 -17.17
C ILE A 501 -0.31 -22.48 -18.56
N THR A 502 -1.50 -23.11 -18.67
CA THR A 502 -2.28 -23.10 -19.89
C THR A 502 -3.13 -21.83 -20.02
N LEU A 503 -3.62 -21.53 -21.23
CA LEU A 503 -4.58 -20.43 -21.44
C LEU A 503 -5.88 -20.64 -20.64
N ASP A 504 -6.35 -21.88 -20.46
CA ASP A 504 -7.54 -22.16 -19.66
C ASP A 504 -7.28 -21.88 -18.16
N GLN A 505 -6.10 -22.18 -17.64
CA GLN A 505 -5.70 -21.82 -16.29
C GLN A 505 -5.61 -20.29 -16.11
N PHE A 506 -5.08 -19.58 -17.10
CA PHE A 506 -5.08 -18.11 -17.08
C PHE A 506 -6.52 -17.54 -17.10
N ARG A 507 -7.41 -18.08 -17.95
CA ARG A 507 -8.83 -17.69 -17.97
C ARG A 507 -9.50 -17.92 -16.62
N PHE A 508 -9.19 -19.03 -15.96
CA PHE A 508 -9.71 -19.31 -14.63
C PHE A 508 -9.29 -18.25 -13.59
N LEU A 509 -8.05 -17.81 -13.62
CA LEU A 509 -7.58 -16.72 -12.73
C LEU A 509 -8.19 -15.37 -13.09
N ARG A 510 -8.44 -15.10 -14.38
CA ARG A 510 -9.00 -13.86 -14.89
C ARG A 510 -10.52 -13.79 -14.73
N ASP A 511 -11.24 -14.81 -15.19
CA ASP A 511 -12.69 -14.79 -15.37
C ASP A 511 -13.43 -15.63 -14.32
N GLY A 512 -12.70 -16.45 -13.56
CA GLY A 512 -13.29 -17.44 -12.69
C GLY A 512 -13.80 -18.69 -13.41
N GLY A 513 -14.64 -19.46 -12.71
CA GLY A 513 -15.25 -20.65 -13.27
C GLY A 513 -15.60 -21.69 -12.21
N ALA A 514 -16.33 -22.73 -12.67
CA ALA A 514 -16.65 -23.86 -11.81
C ALA A 514 -15.41 -24.73 -11.56
N TYR A 515 -15.27 -25.21 -10.34
CA TYR A 515 -14.25 -26.20 -9.97
C TYR A 515 -14.87 -27.26 -9.06
N THR A 516 -14.29 -28.46 -9.06
CA THR A 516 -14.71 -29.53 -8.15
C THR A 516 -13.84 -29.45 -6.90
N ASP A 517 -14.47 -29.25 -5.76
CA ASP A 517 -13.79 -29.29 -4.47
C ASP A 517 -13.22 -30.70 -4.24
N PRO A 518 -11.91 -30.84 -4.03
CA PRO A 518 -11.28 -32.15 -3.91
C PRO A 518 -11.68 -32.92 -2.64
N GLU A 519 -12.18 -32.25 -1.61
CA GLU A 519 -12.56 -32.84 -0.33
C GLU A 519 -14.02 -33.29 -0.30
N THR A 520 -14.91 -32.42 -0.78
CA THR A 520 -16.36 -32.69 -0.77
C THR A 520 -16.86 -33.35 -2.05
N GLY A 521 -16.13 -33.21 -3.16
CA GLY A 521 -16.56 -33.65 -4.48
C GLY A 521 -17.67 -32.80 -5.10
N GLU A 522 -18.01 -31.68 -4.50
CA GLU A 522 -19.05 -30.74 -4.95
C GLU A 522 -18.51 -29.77 -5.99
N GLU A 523 -19.38 -29.32 -6.92
CA GLU A 523 -19.07 -28.23 -7.82
C GLU A 523 -19.24 -26.88 -7.08
N LYS A 524 -18.18 -26.09 -7.05
CA LYS A 524 -18.13 -24.73 -6.50
C LYS A 524 -17.75 -23.72 -7.58
N GLN A 525 -18.02 -22.46 -7.34
CA GLN A 525 -17.72 -21.38 -8.29
C GLN A 525 -16.63 -20.48 -7.72
N PHE A 526 -15.61 -20.22 -8.53
CA PHE A 526 -14.58 -19.22 -8.24
C PHE A 526 -14.88 -17.97 -9.10
N GLU A 527 -14.85 -16.78 -8.48
CA GLU A 527 -15.18 -15.51 -9.13
C GLU A 527 -14.09 -15.01 -10.10
N GLY A 528 -12.84 -15.40 -9.88
CA GLY A 528 -11.71 -14.91 -10.67
C GLY A 528 -11.36 -13.46 -10.36
N GLN A 529 -11.20 -12.65 -11.40
CA GLN A 529 -10.94 -11.20 -11.34
C GLN A 529 -9.66 -10.82 -10.59
N LEU A 530 -8.61 -11.65 -10.66
CA LEU A 530 -7.33 -11.36 -10.02
C LEU A 530 -6.51 -10.28 -10.73
N PHE A 531 -6.92 -9.88 -11.94
CA PHE A 531 -6.26 -8.84 -12.73
C PHE A 531 -7.18 -7.62 -12.86
N ASP A 532 -6.62 -6.41 -12.70
CA ASP A 532 -7.32 -5.17 -12.95
C ASP A 532 -7.39 -4.90 -14.47
N PRO A 533 -8.58 -4.98 -15.12
CA PRO A 533 -8.70 -4.85 -16.56
C PRO A 533 -8.35 -3.44 -17.05
N VAL A 534 -8.63 -2.41 -16.26
CA VAL A 534 -8.39 -1.02 -16.65
C VAL A 534 -6.90 -0.73 -16.65
N VAL A 535 -6.21 -1.10 -15.56
CA VAL A 535 -4.76 -0.92 -15.46
C VAL A 535 -4.02 -1.78 -16.48
N PHE A 536 -4.48 -3.00 -16.71
CA PHE A 536 -3.90 -3.88 -17.73
C PHE A 536 -4.00 -3.26 -19.13
N ASP A 537 -5.19 -2.88 -19.56
CA ASP A 537 -5.45 -2.35 -20.90
C ASP A 537 -4.71 -1.03 -21.15
N ASP A 538 -4.71 -0.12 -20.17
CA ASP A 538 -3.97 1.14 -20.26
C ASP A 538 -2.45 0.89 -20.32
N SER A 539 -1.93 -0.11 -19.57
CA SER A 539 -0.51 -0.47 -19.61
C SER A 539 -0.09 -1.13 -20.93
N VAL A 540 -0.97 -1.94 -21.52
CA VAL A 540 -0.74 -2.50 -22.87
C VAL A 540 -0.64 -1.37 -23.89
N LYS A 541 -1.58 -0.42 -23.89
CA LYS A 541 -1.55 0.75 -24.78
C LYS A 541 -0.28 1.57 -24.61
N GLU A 542 0.13 1.81 -23.37
CA GLU A 542 1.37 2.54 -23.03
C GLU A 542 2.61 1.82 -23.56
N PHE A 543 2.69 0.51 -23.34
CA PHE A 543 3.81 -0.30 -23.84
C PHE A 543 3.87 -0.31 -25.39
N LEU A 544 2.72 -0.47 -26.07
CA LEU A 544 2.66 -0.47 -27.52
C LEU A 544 3.02 0.90 -28.11
N ALA A 545 2.59 2.00 -27.47
CA ALA A 545 3.01 3.35 -27.85
C ALA A 545 4.54 3.53 -27.69
N LEU A 546 5.10 3.02 -26.58
CA LEU A 546 6.54 3.04 -26.35
C LEU A 546 7.30 2.16 -27.35
N LYS A 547 6.80 0.94 -27.65
CA LYS A 547 7.33 0.05 -28.69
C LYS A 547 7.41 0.76 -30.02
N LYS A 548 6.34 1.47 -30.43
CA LYS A 548 6.33 2.25 -31.66
C LYS A 548 7.31 3.42 -31.64
N LYS A 549 7.37 4.14 -30.53
CA LYS A 549 8.31 5.28 -30.35
C LYS A 549 9.78 4.84 -30.44
N LEU A 550 10.11 3.65 -29.91
CA LEU A 550 11.47 3.11 -29.86
C LEU A 550 11.78 2.10 -30.99
N ALA A 551 10.90 1.97 -31.99
CA ALA A 551 11.06 1.01 -33.08
C ALA A 551 12.22 1.34 -34.03
N ASP A 552 12.46 2.62 -34.29
CA ASP A 552 13.50 3.05 -35.23
C ASP A 552 14.92 2.94 -34.62
N TYR A 553 15.53 1.78 -34.79
CA TYR A 553 16.92 1.56 -34.34
C TYR A 553 17.99 2.29 -35.18
N PHE A 554 17.61 2.94 -36.27
CA PHE A 554 18.53 3.85 -37.03
C PHE A 554 18.65 5.21 -36.32
N ASP A 555 17.71 5.60 -35.43
CA ASP A 555 17.84 6.83 -34.67
C ASP A 555 18.89 6.68 -33.56
N GLU A 556 20.06 7.32 -33.76
CA GLU A 556 21.18 7.32 -32.82
C GLU A 556 20.97 8.22 -31.61
N LYS A 557 19.94 9.09 -31.62
CA LYS A 557 19.67 10.02 -30.52
C LYS A 557 18.93 9.33 -29.39
N SER A 558 18.25 8.22 -29.64
CA SER A 558 17.55 7.45 -28.61
C SER A 558 18.57 6.69 -27.76
N VAL A 559 18.65 7.06 -26.48
CA VAL A 559 19.47 6.37 -25.47
C VAL A 559 18.74 5.13 -24.95
N GLU A 560 17.39 5.17 -24.90
CA GLU A 560 16.54 4.09 -24.41
C GLU A 560 16.27 3.05 -25.50
N ASP A 561 16.09 1.80 -25.08
CA ASP A 561 15.69 0.69 -25.94
C ASP A 561 14.44 0.01 -25.37
N ILE A 562 13.58 -0.53 -26.22
CA ILE A 562 12.36 -1.23 -25.78
C ILE A 562 12.68 -2.45 -24.88
N PHE A 563 13.86 -3.06 -25.06
CA PHE A 563 14.28 -4.20 -24.25
C PHE A 563 14.66 -3.82 -22.81
N ASP A 564 14.87 -2.53 -22.50
CA ASP A 564 15.07 -2.03 -21.15
C ASP A 564 13.80 -2.19 -20.28
N TYR A 565 12.63 -2.32 -20.93
CA TYR A 565 11.31 -2.51 -20.31
C TYR A 565 10.87 -3.96 -20.26
N ILE A 566 11.70 -4.90 -20.68
CA ILE A 566 11.41 -6.33 -20.65
C ILE A 566 12.29 -6.99 -19.58
N PRO A 567 11.70 -7.42 -18.46
CA PRO A 567 12.46 -8.01 -17.37
C PRO A 567 13.18 -9.29 -17.80
N PRO A 568 14.35 -9.62 -17.21
CA PRO A 568 15.00 -10.90 -17.42
C PRO A 568 14.07 -12.05 -17.07
N GLN A 569 13.97 -13.05 -17.93
CA GLN A 569 13.28 -14.31 -17.68
C GLN A 569 14.31 -15.37 -17.21
N LYS A 570 13.90 -16.33 -16.36
CA LYS A 570 14.79 -17.41 -15.92
C LYS A 570 15.23 -18.33 -17.07
N THR A 571 14.38 -18.44 -18.08
CA THR A 571 14.66 -19.23 -19.29
C THR A 571 15.09 -18.31 -20.42
N ASN A 572 16.14 -18.64 -21.14
CA ASN A 572 16.67 -18.12 -22.44
C ASN A 572 16.34 -16.68 -22.93
N GLN A 573 15.53 -15.91 -22.20
CA GLN A 573 15.05 -14.56 -22.58
C GLN A 573 15.82 -13.44 -21.84
N ILE A 574 17.10 -13.62 -21.59
CA ILE A 574 17.98 -12.53 -21.13
C ILE A 574 18.53 -11.86 -22.37
N PHE A 575 18.19 -10.58 -22.54
CA PHE A 575 18.63 -9.79 -23.69
C PHE A 575 19.95 -9.08 -23.39
N THR A 576 20.85 -9.08 -24.37
CA THR A 576 22.13 -8.38 -24.26
C THR A 576 21.89 -6.88 -24.41
N PRO A 577 22.38 -6.00 -23.53
CA PRO A 577 22.20 -4.55 -23.65
C PRO A 577 22.75 -3.99 -24.95
N LYS A 578 22.06 -3.01 -25.55
CA LYS A 578 22.42 -2.34 -26.82
C LYS A 578 23.86 -1.86 -26.85
N THR A 579 24.38 -1.32 -25.75
CA THR A 579 25.79 -0.85 -25.65
C THR A 579 26.78 -2.00 -25.78
N MET A 580 26.48 -3.16 -25.27
CA MET A 580 27.35 -4.35 -25.38
C MET A 580 27.29 -4.94 -26.79
N VAL A 581 26.09 -4.99 -27.40
CA VAL A 581 25.92 -5.43 -28.80
C VAL A 581 26.74 -4.54 -29.72
N LYS A 582 26.66 -3.21 -29.59
CA LYS A 582 27.45 -2.25 -30.39
C LYS A 582 28.94 -2.54 -30.27
N LYS A 583 29.44 -2.70 -29.02
CA LYS A 583 30.86 -3.02 -28.79
C LYS A 583 31.30 -4.34 -29.47
N MET A 584 30.47 -5.36 -29.44
CA MET A 584 30.78 -6.64 -30.05
C MET A 584 30.78 -6.56 -31.58
N VAL A 585 29.91 -5.74 -32.18
CA VAL A 585 29.90 -5.49 -33.62
C VAL A 585 31.07 -4.59 -34.03
N ASP A 586 31.51 -3.64 -33.19
CA ASP A 586 32.78 -2.89 -33.40
C ASP A 586 33.97 -3.85 -33.45
N MET A 587 34.08 -4.80 -32.54
CA MET A 587 35.15 -5.81 -32.55
C MET A 587 35.10 -6.68 -33.80
N LEU A 588 33.91 -7.05 -34.30
CA LEU A 588 33.75 -7.78 -35.54
C LEU A 588 34.31 -7.01 -36.74
N GLU A 589 34.09 -5.69 -36.78
CA GLU A 589 34.63 -4.81 -37.84
C GLU A 589 36.13 -4.61 -37.69
N GLU A 590 36.66 -4.49 -36.48
CA GLU A 590 38.10 -4.43 -36.21
C GLU A 590 38.85 -5.68 -36.71
N GLU A 591 38.28 -6.86 -36.47
CA GLU A 591 38.82 -8.13 -36.91
C GLU A 591 38.66 -8.37 -38.44
N ASN A 592 37.65 -7.76 -39.07
CA ASN A 592 37.33 -7.89 -40.48
C ASN A 592 37.12 -6.51 -41.12
N PRO A 593 38.18 -5.70 -41.32
CA PRO A 593 38.08 -4.33 -41.83
C PRO A 593 37.33 -4.26 -43.15
N GLY A 594 36.33 -3.36 -43.24
CA GLY A 594 35.50 -3.14 -44.42
C GLY A 594 34.46 -4.25 -44.70
N CYS A 595 34.20 -5.12 -43.76
CA CYS A 595 33.22 -6.21 -43.95
C CYS A 595 31.80 -5.69 -44.21
N PHE A 596 31.45 -4.49 -43.76
CA PHE A 596 30.15 -3.85 -43.97
C PHE A 596 30.08 -3.10 -45.33
N ASP A 597 31.18 -2.96 -46.05
CA ASP A 597 31.22 -2.30 -47.36
C ASP A 597 31.05 -3.29 -48.54
N LEU A 598 31.05 -4.57 -48.26
CA LEU A 598 30.99 -5.62 -49.28
C LEU A 598 29.57 -6.12 -49.51
N PRO A 599 29.01 -5.97 -50.75
CA PRO A 599 27.60 -6.36 -51.02
C PRO A 599 27.36 -7.86 -50.98
N ASP A 600 28.38 -8.68 -51.13
CA ASP A 600 28.30 -10.15 -51.14
C ASP A 600 28.65 -10.75 -49.76
N LYS A 601 29.04 -9.95 -48.79
CA LYS A 601 29.37 -10.43 -47.44
C LYS A 601 28.09 -10.75 -46.68
N THR A 602 28.08 -11.94 -46.07
CA THR A 602 26.95 -12.42 -45.29
C THR A 602 27.26 -12.47 -43.80
N PHE A 603 26.22 -12.27 -42.97
CA PHE A 603 26.27 -12.27 -41.52
C PHE A 603 25.16 -13.16 -40.99
N ILE A 604 25.43 -14.01 -40.00
CA ILE A 604 24.46 -14.88 -39.40
C ILE A 604 24.51 -14.78 -37.86
N ASP A 605 23.36 -14.60 -37.23
CA ASP A 605 23.18 -14.82 -35.81
C ASP A 605 22.56 -16.20 -35.60
N LEU A 606 23.34 -17.15 -35.08
CA LEU A 606 22.92 -18.55 -34.88
C LEU A 606 21.97 -18.74 -33.70
N TYR A 607 21.82 -17.70 -32.87
CA TYR A 607 20.98 -17.77 -31.68
C TYR A 607 20.35 -16.40 -31.36
N MET A 608 19.57 -15.90 -32.32
CA MET A 608 18.85 -14.64 -32.13
C MET A 608 18.02 -14.69 -30.85
N LYS A 609 18.09 -13.63 -30.05
CA LYS A 609 17.24 -13.40 -28.89
C LYS A 609 16.35 -12.18 -29.11
N SER A 610 16.89 -10.99 -28.89
CA SER A 610 16.21 -9.72 -29.15
C SER A 610 16.23 -9.30 -30.63
N GLY A 611 17.19 -9.80 -31.39
CA GLY A 611 17.47 -9.31 -32.75
C GLY A 611 18.41 -8.10 -32.79
N LEU A 612 18.89 -7.60 -31.65
CA LEU A 612 19.76 -6.42 -31.57
C LEU A 612 21.05 -6.57 -32.35
N TYR A 613 21.67 -7.77 -32.39
CA TYR A 613 22.90 -8.01 -33.21
C TYR A 613 22.61 -7.81 -34.69
N ILE A 614 21.53 -8.40 -35.19
CA ILE A 614 21.11 -8.25 -36.58
C ILE A 614 20.76 -6.78 -36.87
N ALA A 615 20.03 -6.11 -36.00
CA ALA A 615 19.67 -4.70 -36.18
C ALA A 615 20.92 -3.80 -36.25
N GLU A 616 21.94 -4.02 -35.40
CA GLU A 616 23.20 -3.26 -35.47
C GLU A 616 23.99 -3.57 -36.75
N ILE A 617 24.01 -4.82 -37.20
CA ILE A 617 24.65 -5.19 -38.48
C ILE A 617 23.91 -4.54 -39.65
N VAL A 618 22.55 -4.62 -39.68
CA VAL A 618 21.73 -3.96 -40.72
C VAL A 618 22.01 -2.47 -40.75
N LYS A 619 22.12 -1.81 -39.60
CA LYS A 619 22.44 -0.39 -39.49
C LYS A 619 23.80 -0.07 -40.10
N ARG A 620 24.85 -0.84 -39.81
CA ARG A 620 26.19 -0.66 -40.40
C ARG A 620 26.19 -0.83 -41.92
N LEU A 621 25.58 -1.91 -42.40
CA LEU A 621 25.42 -2.16 -43.83
C LEU A 621 24.65 -1.04 -44.53
N TYR A 622 23.55 -0.58 -43.93
CA TYR A 622 22.72 0.47 -44.52
C TYR A 622 23.42 1.84 -44.56
N GLN A 623 24.28 2.13 -43.58
CA GLN A 623 25.06 3.37 -43.47
C GLN A 623 26.33 3.37 -44.29
N SER A 624 26.80 2.22 -44.77
CA SER A 624 28.01 2.11 -45.61
C SER A 624 27.91 2.97 -46.87
N ASP A 625 28.97 3.71 -47.16
CA ASP A 625 29.01 4.57 -48.36
C ASP A 625 29.08 3.77 -49.64
N GLU A 626 29.72 2.61 -49.62
CA GLU A 626 29.75 1.71 -50.77
C GLU A 626 28.37 1.10 -51.04
N MET A 627 27.64 0.69 -50.01
CA MET A 627 26.27 0.21 -50.13
C MET A 627 25.31 1.31 -50.60
N LYS A 628 25.50 2.56 -50.19
CA LYS A 628 24.73 3.70 -50.72
C LYS A 628 25.03 3.96 -52.19
N ARG A 629 26.29 3.76 -52.60
CA ARG A 629 26.71 3.92 -54.01
C ARG A 629 26.11 2.82 -54.90
N LEU A 630 26.13 1.57 -54.43
CA LEU A 630 25.62 0.40 -55.18
C LEU A 630 24.08 0.37 -55.22
N TYR A 631 23.45 0.72 -54.12
CA TYR A 631 22.00 0.75 -53.94
C TYR A 631 21.55 2.15 -53.48
N PRO A 632 21.46 3.14 -54.39
CA PRO A 632 21.10 4.53 -54.04
C PRO A 632 19.70 4.64 -53.44
N ASP A 633 18.77 3.84 -53.93
CA ASP A 633 17.44 3.77 -53.38
C ASP A 633 17.45 3.09 -51.97
N LYS A 634 16.78 3.73 -51.04
CA LYS A 634 16.77 3.28 -49.64
C LYS A 634 16.07 1.93 -49.45
N TYR A 635 14.98 1.73 -50.18
CA TYR A 635 14.21 0.51 -50.10
C TYR A 635 14.93 -0.67 -50.74
N ASP A 636 15.51 -0.46 -51.95
CA ASP A 636 16.31 -1.47 -52.66
C ASP A 636 17.53 -1.88 -51.82
N ARG A 637 18.16 -0.92 -51.14
CA ARG A 637 19.28 -1.20 -50.24
C ARG A 637 18.85 -2.09 -49.05
N LEU A 638 17.77 -1.74 -48.36
CA LEU A 638 17.23 -2.56 -47.29
C LEU A 638 16.81 -3.95 -47.76
N LYS A 639 16.16 -4.00 -48.91
CA LYS A 639 15.76 -5.27 -49.51
C LYS A 639 16.96 -6.17 -49.78
N HIS A 640 18.04 -5.63 -50.36
CA HIS A 640 19.28 -6.37 -50.61
C HIS A 640 19.87 -6.90 -49.28
N ILE A 641 19.94 -6.05 -48.25
CA ILE A 641 20.48 -6.43 -46.93
C ILE A 641 19.70 -7.58 -46.35
N PHE A 642 18.36 -7.49 -46.29
CA PHE A 642 17.52 -8.51 -45.68
C PHE A 642 17.37 -9.80 -46.49
N GLU A 643 17.42 -9.73 -47.82
CA GLU A 643 17.32 -10.89 -48.68
C GLU A 643 18.63 -11.63 -48.91
N LYS A 644 19.80 -10.92 -48.81
CA LYS A 644 21.09 -11.47 -49.25
C LYS A 644 22.21 -11.45 -48.20
N GLN A 645 22.16 -10.52 -47.24
CA GLN A 645 23.32 -10.31 -46.37
C GLN A 645 23.11 -10.77 -44.92
N VAL A 646 21.90 -10.63 -44.37
CA VAL A 646 21.65 -10.97 -42.96
C VAL A 646 20.80 -12.23 -42.82
N TYR A 647 21.23 -13.09 -41.91
CA TYR A 647 20.63 -14.41 -41.62
C TYR A 647 20.48 -14.53 -40.11
N GLY A 648 19.50 -15.31 -39.65
CA GLY A 648 19.31 -15.51 -38.22
C GLY A 648 18.45 -16.72 -37.88
N LEU A 649 18.85 -17.40 -36.82
CA LEU A 649 18.12 -18.54 -36.25
C LEU A 649 17.62 -18.20 -34.86
N ALA A 650 16.37 -18.52 -34.58
CA ALA A 650 15.76 -18.33 -33.27
C ALA A 650 15.29 -19.67 -32.68
N PRO A 651 15.63 -20.01 -31.44
CA PRO A 651 15.40 -21.35 -30.87
C PRO A 651 13.92 -21.68 -30.65
N THR A 652 13.08 -20.67 -30.35
CA THR A 652 11.66 -20.89 -30.03
C THR A 652 10.78 -19.92 -30.81
N GLU A 653 9.47 -20.21 -30.89
CA GLU A 653 8.51 -19.38 -31.62
C GLU A 653 8.44 -17.97 -31.04
N ILE A 654 8.36 -17.83 -29.71
CA ILE A 654 8.30 -16.50 -29.06
C ILE A 654 9.53 -15.65 -29.37
N ILE A 655 10.72 -16.23 -29.32
CA ILE A 655 11.96 -15.55 -29.63
C ILE A 655 12.02 -15.15 -31.11
N TYR A 656 11.61 -16.04 -32.01
CA TYR A 656 11.52 -15.75 -33.43
C TYR A 656 10.60 -14.54 -33.71
N LYS A 657 9.43 -14.51 -33.05
CA LYS A 657 8.45 -13.43 -33.17
C LYS A 657 8.98 -12.10 -32.59
N ILE A 658 9.59 -12.13 -31.42
CA ILE A 658 10.21 -10.94 -30.80
C ILE A 658 11.30 -10.36 -31.72
N ALA A 659 12.26 -11.19 -32.15
CA ALA A 659 13.35 -10.75 -32.98
C ALA A 659 12.88 -10.19 -34.34
N THR A 660 12.00 -10.91 -35.03
CA THR A 660 11.47 -10.45 -36.33
C THR A 660 10.61 -9.21 -36.21
N SER A 661 9.78 -9.09 -35.17
CA SER A 661 8.99 -7.90 -34.89
C SER A 661 9.88 -6.68 -34.66
N TYR A 662 10.99 -6.84 -33.95
CA TYR A 662 11.95 -5.74 -33.71
C TYR A 662 12.76 -5.41 -34.95
N ILE A 663 13.37 -6.39 -35.61
CA ILE A 663 14.27 -6.18 -36.76
C ILE A 663 13.52 -5.57 -37.96
N LEU A 664 12.28 -6.01 -38.21
CA LEU A 664 11.49 -5.61 -39.37
C LEU A 664 10.49 -4.49 -39.07
N GLY A 665 10.30 -4.15 -37.80
CA GLY A 665 9.31 -3.17 -37.33
C GLY A 665 9.85 -1.75 -37.16
N PHE A 666 11.03 -1.44 -37.64
CA PHE A 666 11.68 -0.13 -37.47
C PHE A 666 10.95 1.04 -38.14
N ASP A 667 10.14 0.75 -39.17
CA ASP A 667 9.33 1.72 -39.89
C ASP A 667 8.03 1.04 -40.38
N GLU A 668 6.88 1.57 -39.98
CA GLU A 668 5.55 1.00 -40.34
C GLU A 668 5.26 1.06 -41.84
N ASP A 669 5.83 2.01 -42.54
CA ASP A 669 5.65 2.23 -43.99
C ASP A 669 6.55 1.32 -44.84
N VAL A 670 7.60 0.76 -44.24
CA VAL A 670 8.55 -0.12 -44.93
C VAL A 670 8.18 -1.60 -44.74
N LYS A 671 7.82 -2.27 -45.80
CA LYS A 671 7.52 -3.71 -45.77
C LYS A 671 8.65 -4.51 -46.47
N ILE A 672 9.24 -5.40 -45.72
CA ILE A 672 10.28 -6.33 -46.22
C ILE A 672 9.64 -7.71 -46.42
N PRO A 673 9.24 -8.08 -47.63
CA PRO A 673 8.46 -9.31 -47.87
C PRO A 673 9.30 -10.59 -47.79
N LYS A 674 10.63 -10.50 -47.94
CA LYS A 674 11.53 -11.64 -47.89
C LYS A 674 12.72 -11.34 -46.98
N HIS A 675 13.01 -12.28 -46.11
CA HIS A 675 14.14 -12.26 -45.17
C HIS A 675 14.63 -13.68 -44.87
N ASN A 676 15.86 -13.79 -44.31
CA ASN A 676 16.48 -15.09 -44.00
C ASN A 676 16.45 -15.42 -42.49
N PHE A 677 15.39 -15.02 -41.79
CA PHE A 677 15.21 -15.40 -40.37
C PHE A 677 14.35 -16.66 -40.28
N LYS A 678 14.79 -17.64 -39.51
CA LYS A 678 14.14 -18.94 -39.34
C LYS A 678 13.98 -19.31 -37.87
N GLN A 679 12.90 -20.01 -37.55
CA GLN A 679 12.71 -20.63 -36.24
C GLN A 679 13.40 -21.98 -36.23
N VAL A 680 14.62 -22.02 -35.73
CA VAL A 680 15.43 -23.23 -35.60
C VAL A 680 16.36 -23.08 -34.40
N ASP A 681 16.37 -24.07 -33.52
CA ASP A 681 17.39 -24.18 -32.45
C ASP A 681 18.67 -24.75 -33.05
N ALA A 682 19.71 -23.93 -33.16
CA ALA A 682 21.01 -24.30 -33.71
C ALA A 682 21.85 -25.14 -32.71
N LEU A 683 21.53 -25.10 -31.41
CA LEU A 683 22.38 -25.70 -30.38
C LEU A 683 22.56 -27.22 -30.47
N PRO A 684 21.54 -28.03 -30.76
CA PRO A 684 21.71 -29.48 -30.95
C PRO A 684 22.68 -29.80 -32.11
N TYR A 685 22.48 -29.12 -33.26
CA TYR A 685 23.31 -29.34 -34.45
C TYR A 685 24.76 -28.88 -34.26
N ALA A 686 24.97 -27.80 -33.49
CA ALA A 686 26.31 -27.35 -33.12
C ALA A 686 27.01 -28.39 -32.21
N LYS A 687 26.30 -28.99 -31.26
CA LYS A 687 26.85 -30.05 -30.39
C LYS A 687 27.18 -31.32 -31.13
N ASP A 688 26.35 -31.72 -32.09
CA ASP A 688 26.53 -32.92 -32.90
C ASP A 688 27.47 -32.73 -34.09
N GLY A 689 27.96 -31.53 -34.32
CA GLY A 689 28.88 -31.22 -35.45
C GLY A 689 28.17 -31.17 -36.82
N THR A 690 26.86 -31.19 -36.89
CA THR A 690 26.03 -31.21 -38.12
C THR A 690 25.48 -29.84 -38.49
N LEU A 691 25.93 -28.76 -37.83
CA LEU A 691 25.40 -27.40 -38.02
C LEU A 691 25.53 -26.90 -39.46
N LYS A 692 26.68 -27.19 -40.13
CA LYS A 692 26.89 -26.77 -41.50
C LYS A 692 25.89 -27.42 -42.46
N GLU A 693 25.69 -28.71 -42.36
CA GLU A 693 24.71 -29.44 -43.18
C GLU A 693 23.30 -28.92 -42.98
N LYS A 694 22.96 -28.56 -41.71
CA LYS A 694 21.66 -27.98 -41.36
C LYS A 694 21.49 -26.55 -41.94
N LEU A 695 22.54 -25.74 -41.95
CA LEU A 695 22.49 -24.39 -42.56
C LEU A 695 22.32 -24.51 -44.09
N ASP A 696 23.04 -25.39 -44.76
CA ASP A 696 22.87 -25.65 -46.19
C ASP A 696 21.42 -26.12 -46.50
N GLU A 697 20.84 -27.01 -45.69
CA GLU A 697 19.45 -27.42 -45.87
C GLU A 697 18.42 -26.28 -45.72
N ILE A 698 18.68 -25.33 -44.84
CA ILE A 698 17.71 -24.25 -44.50
C ILE A 698 17.79 -23.10 -45.52
N TYR A 699 18.98 -22.84 -46.11
CA TYR A 699 19.23 -21.62 -46.89
C TYR A 699 19.52 -21.86 -48.38
N ASP A 700 19.78 -23.12 -48.82
CA ASP A 700 19.81 -23.53 -50.21
C ASP A 700 18.41 -23.75 -50.76
#